data_d86443827c1e894331fb8b894e005878
#
_entry.id   d86443827c1e894331fb8b894e005878
#
_cell.length_a   1.000
_cell.length_b   1.000
_cell.length_c   1.000
_cell.angle_alpha   90.00
_cell.angle_beta   90.00
_cell.angle_gamma   90.00
#
_symmetry.space_group_name_H-M   'P 1'
#
loop_
_entity.id
_entity.type
_entity.pdbx_description
1 polymer ?
#
loop_
_entity_poly.entity_id
_entity_poly.type
_entity_poly.pdbx_seq_one_letter_code
_entity_poly.pdbx_strand_id
1 'polypeptide(L)'
;MERINTSMDNQGSNNNYNNGNSNGGNNGDGGKGNHNGQILMAFILISLIALFIMSLVTNQFNQMSTQEVSYSEFLDMVNGTGKWEGRSVKSVEIGSYQIDITLNSDEKTPYEVTYYCGRVADDELIPLLKEKGVDISGVIPDNTSTWIYSILSYLIPLVLIWVVLGVVMRRMGGGAMGVGKSNAKVYVEKQTGVTFKDVAGQDEAKESLQEVVDFLHNPKKYRDIGAKLPKGALLVGPPGTGKTLLAKAVAGEAKVPFFSLAGSDFVEMFVGVGAYRVRDLFKEAQKQAPCIIFIDEIDAIGKSRDTRYGGNDEREQTLNQLLAEMDGFDMSKGILILAATNRPEVLDKALLRPGRFDRRIIVDKPDLKGRLETLKVHSKDVMMDETVDLDALALATAGLVGSDLANMINEAAINAVKNGRKFVNQSDLFDAFELVAVGGKEKKDRVMSDKERKIVSYHEVGHAMVTALQKNTEPVQKITIVPRTMGALGYTLQTPEEEKYLQTKDELLAKITTYMAGRAAEVLVFQSATSGAANDIEQATAIARAMVTQYGMSDKFGMMCLATVENQYLDNRAGLICGEDTAAQIDKEVLAIINHAYDEAIRLLTENREVLDHIAEYLYEHETITGKEFMKIFRELKGIPEPEDEAEKKTFFEQAEEARQELEEGKTAAESQNMDDVLLRNTQDHEEQ
;
A
#
# COMPACT_ATOMS: atom_id res chain seq x y z
N MET A 1 -31.77 -9.82 -25.13
CA MET A 1 -32.01 -8.75 -26.12
C MET A 1 -31.11 -7.60 -25.66
N GLU A 2 -30.15 -7.16 -26.28
CA GLU A 2 -29.48 -7.17 -27.57
C GLU A 2 -28.08 -6.55 -27.33
N ARG A 3 -27.10 -7.15 -27.95
CA ARG A 3 -25.73 -6.65 -27.99
C ARG A 3 -25.65 -5.47 -28.95
N ILE A 4 -24.81 -4.48 -28.67
CA ILE A 4 -24.19 -3.66 -29.72
C ILE A 4 -22.69 -3.54 -29.40
N ASN A 5 -21.89 -4.15 -30.27
CA ASN A 5 -20.47 -3.90 -30.48
C ASN A 5 -20.29 -2.59 -31.24
N THR A 6 -19.31 -1.79 -30.88
CA THR A 6 -18.64 -0.91 -31.86
C THR A 6 -17.15 -0.80 -31.50
N SER A 7 -16.36 -1.34 -32.38
CA SER A 7 -14.93 -1.09 -32.57
C SER A 7 -14.70 0.31 -33.12
N MET A 8 -13.66 1.00 -32.68
CA MET A 8 -13.00 2.04 -33.48
C MET A 8 -11.50 2.01 -33.27
N ASP A 9 -10.83 1.73 -34.38
CA ASP A 9 -9.41 1.97 -34.62
C ASP A 9 -9.06 3.44 -34.39
N ASN A 10 -7.82 3.68 -33.90
CA ASN A 10 -7.17 4.91 -34.28
C ASN A 10 -5.64 4.73 -34.40
N GLN A 11 -5.18 5.20 -35.52
CA GLN A 11 -3.85 5.19 -36.07
C GLN A 11 -2.90 6.13 -35.33
N GLY A 12 -1.63 5.82 -35.49
CA GLY A 12 -0.46 6.41 -34.96
C GLY A 12 -0.17 7.88 -35.28
N SER A 13 0.77 8.40 -34.55
CA SER A 13 1.67 9.45 -35.02
C SER A 13 3.03 9.31 -34.38
N ASN A 14 4.00 9.01 -35.26
CA ASN A 14 5.45 9.12 -35.06
C ASN A 14 5.82 10.60 -34.90
N ASN A 15 6.66 10.94 -33.94
CA ASN A 15 7.61 12.03 -34.12
C ASN A 15 8.95 11.75 -33.42
N ASN A 16 9.90 11.57 -34.25
CA ASN A 16 11.34 11.45 -34.06
C ASN A 16 11.92 12.85 -33.84
N TYR A 17 12.68 13.09 -32.77
CA TYR A 17 13.71 14.12 -32.76
C TYR A 17 15.00 13.57 -32.17
N ASN A 18 15.97 13.53 -33.05
CA ASN A 18 17.38 13.21 -32.88
C ASN A 18 18.14 14.50 -32.59
N ASN A 19 19.05 14.53 -31.64
CA ASN A 19 20.36 15.19 -31.59
C ASN A 19 20.83 15.18 -30.13
N GLY A 20 22.00 14.84 -29.76
CA GLY A 20 23.31 14.78 -30.39
C GLY A 20 24.36 15.10 -29.32
N ASN A 21 25.28 14.17 -29.08
CA ASN A 21 26.67 14.41 -28.64
C ASN A 21 26.92 15.11 -27.28
N SER A 22 27.69 14.62 -26.34
CA SER A 22 29.08 14.16 -26.39
C SER A 22 29.62 13.75 -25.01
N ASN A 23 30.40 12.68 -25.02
CA ASN A 23 31.67 12.47 -24.30
C ASN A 23 31.78 12.47 -22.77
N GLY A 24 32.23 11.34 -22.25
CA GLY A 24 33.26 11.36 -21.21
C GLY A 24 33.16 10.30 -20.12
N GLY A 25 33.89 9.19 -20.25
CA GLY A 25 34.66 8.64 -19.12
C GLY A 25 34.00 7.54 -18.25
N ASN A 26 34.11 6.33 -18.64
CA ASN A 26 34.90 5.22 -18.08
C ASN A 26 34.56 4.63 -16.68
N ASN A 27 34.55 3.28 -16.70
CA ASN A 27 34.54 2.26 -15.63
C ASN A 27 33.14 1.94 -15.08
N GLY A 28 32.50 0.82 -15.42
CA GLY A 28 33.01 -0.59 -15.43
C GLY A 28 32.45 -1.28 -14.21
N ASP A 29 31.31 -1.95 -14.36
CA ASP A 29 31.20 -3.33 -13.90
C ASP A 29 29.91 -3.96 -14.46
N GLY A 30 30.11 -5.11 -15.11
CA GLY A 30 29.13 -5.75 -15.95
C GLY A 30 28.05 -6.48 -15.15
N GLY A 31 26.84 -6.02 -15.31
CA GLY A 31 25.67 -6.83 -15.07
C GLY A 31 25.62 -7.98 -16.08
N LYS A 32 26.11 -9.17 -15.73
CA LYS A 32 25.87 -10.42 -16.49
C LYS A 32 24.39 -10.77 -16.38
N GLY A 33 23.59 -10.17 -17.26
CA GLY A 33 22.23 -10.61 -17.54
C GLY A 33 22.23 -12.07 -17.99
N ASN A 34 21.16 -12.73 -17.59
CA ASN A 34 20.81 -14.15 -17.69
C ASN A 34 20.82 -14.71 -19.13
N HIS A 35 21.96 -14.61 -19.87
CA HIS A 35 22.14 -15.15 -21.23
C HIS A 35 22.17 -16.67 -21.26
N ASN A 36 22.55 -17.32 -20.14
CA ASN A 36 22.68 -18.78 -20.10
C ASN A 36 21.34 -19.53 -20.10
N GLY A 37 20.26 -18.93 -19.58
CA GLY A 37 18.93 -19.53 -19.63
C GLY A 37 18.30 -19.49 -21.03
N GLN A 38 18.52 -18.42 -21.77
CA GLN A 38 18.04 -18.27 -23.14
C GLN A 38 18.79 -19.18 -24.10
N ILE A 39 20.11 -19.38 -23.91
CA ILE A 39 20.93 -20.30 -24.69
C ILE A 39 20.50 -21.76 -24.42
N LEU A 40 20.21 -22.13 -23.18
CA LEU A 40 19.73 -23.47 -22.82
C LEU A 40 18.35 -23.76 -23.43
N MET A 41 17.43 -22.81 -23.35
CA MET A 41 16.11 -22.93 -24.00
C MET A 41 16.22 -23.04 -25.52
N ALA A 42 17.12 -22.28 -26.15
CA ALA A 42 17.39 -22.38 -27.59
C ALA A 42 17.97 -23.76 -27.96
N PHE A 43 18.89 -24.31 -27.17
CA PHE A 43 19.44 -25.67 -27.41
C PHE A 43 18.37 -26.76 -27.26
N ILE A 44 17.50 -26.69 -26.26
CA ILE A 44 16.40 -27.66 -26.09
C ILE A 44 15.42 -27.55 -27.25
N LEU A 45 15.10 -26.34 -27.68
CA LEU A 45 14.20 -26.12 -28.82
C LEU A 45 14.79 -26.64 -30.13
N ILE A 46 16.08 -26.39 -30.38
CA ILE A 46 16.80 -26.87 -31.55
C ILE A 46 16.87 -28.41 -31.53
N SER A 47 17.13 -29.05 -30.40
CA SER A 47 17.15 -30.50 -30.26
C SER A 47 15.78 -31.14 -30.50
N LEU A 48 14.71 -30.52 -30.00
CA LEU A 48 13.34 -31.00 -30.29
C LEU A 48 12.95 -30.81 -31.74
N ILE A 49 13.35 -29.70 -32.37
CA ILE A 49 13.13 -29.48 -33.80
C ILE A 49 13.93 -30.48 -34.65
N ALA A 50 15.19 -30.78 -34.28
CA ALA A 50 16.00 -31.76 -34.97
C ALA A 50 15.40 -33.19 -34.87
N LEU A 51 14.91 -33.60 -33.70
CA LEU A 51 14.21 -34.88 -33.50
C LEU A 51 12.89 -34.91 -34.28
N PHE A 52 12.16 -33.83 -34.35
CA PHE A 52 10.92 -33.72 -35.13
C PHE A 52 11.20 -33.82 -36.65
N ILE A 53 12.25 -33.13 -37.14
CA ILE A 53 12.68 -33.20 -38.55
C ILE A 53 13.16 -34.61 -38.88
N MET A 54 13.93 -35.25 -38.00
CA MET A 54 14.40 -36.61 -38.18
C MET A 54 13.24 -37.63 -38.24
N SER A 55 12.22 -37.44 -37.40
CA SER A 55 10.97 -38.25 -37.46
C SER A 55 10.18 -38.04 -38.75
N LEU A 56 10.13 -36.81 -39.25
CA LEU A 56 9.46 -36.51 -40.53
C LEU A 56 10.22 -37.15 -41.73
N VAL A 57 11.56 -37.08 -41.73
CA VAL A 57 12.39 -37.64 -42.80
C VAL A 57 12.31 -39.15 -42.82
N THR A 58 12.38 -39.83 -41.66
CA THR A 58 12.24 -41.29 -41.58
C THR A 58 10.83 -41.74 -41.98
N ASN A 59 9.79 -40.99 -41.64
CA ASN A 59 8.42 -41.32 -42.06
C ASN A 59 8.20 -41.12 -43.55
N GLN A 60 8.82 -40.11 -44.20
CA GLN A 60 8.75 -39.90 -45.65
C GLN A 60 9.56 -40.95 -46.41
N PHE A 61 10.72 -41.38 -45.91
CA PHE A 61 11.51 -42.44 -46.55
C PHE A 61 10.78 -43.79 -46.54
N ASN A 62 10.08 -44.15 -45.49
CA ASN A 62 9.29 -45.36 -45.41
C ASN A 62 8.04 -45.34 -46.32
N GLN A 63 7.46 -44.18 -46.60
CA GLN A 63 6.31 -44.06 -47.51
C GLN A 63 6.70 -44.09 -48.99
N MET A 64 7.97 -43.87 -49.36
CA MET A 64 8.42 -43.85 -50.74
C MET A 64 8.79 -45.24 -51.29
N SER A 65 9.03 -46.22 -50.42
CA SER A 65 9.56 -47.56 -50.88
C SER A 65 8.55 -48.69 -50.81
N THR A 66 7.40 -48.53 -50.20
CA THR A 66 6.38 -49.59 -50.10
C THR A 66 4.98 -49.06 -50.40
N GLN A 67 4.22 -49.72 -51.23
CA GLN A 67 2.85 -49.41 -51.59
C GLN A 67 1.90 -50.53 -51.20
N GLU A 68 0.81 -50.19 -50.53
CA GLU A 68 -0.24 -51.16 -50.19
C GLU A 68 -1.12 -51.43 -51.41
N VAL A 69 -1.39 -52.73 -51.69
CA VAL A 69 -2.31 -53.17 -52.72
C VAL A 69 -3.33 -54.14 -52.13
N SER A 70 -4.48 -54.24 -52.77
CA SER A 70 -5.48 -55.23 -52.32
C SER A 70 -5.03 -56.67 -52.81
N TYR A 71 -5.52 -57.69 -52.08
CA TYR A 71 -5.24 -59.09 -52.42
C TYR A 71 -5.70 -59.41 -53.86
N SER A 72 -6.79 -58.84 -54.33
CA SER A 72 -7.25 -58.99 -55.73
C SER A 72 -6.27 -58.37 -56.73
N GLU A 73 -5.74 -57.19 -56.43
CA GLU A 73 -4.69 -56.55 -57.25
C GLU A 73 -3.37 -57.35 -57.28
N PHE A 74 -3.04 -57.99 -56.14
CA PHE A 74 -1.91 -58.88 -56.07
C PHE A 74 -2.09 -60.13 -57.06
N LEU A 75 -3.26 -60.75 -57.10
CA LEU A 75 -3.58 -61.81 -58.05
C LEU A 75 -3.52 -61.31 -59.50
N ASP A 76 -3.97 -60.08 -59.75
CA ASP A 76 -3.84 -59.43 -61.05
C ASP A 76 -2.36 -59.20 -61.43
N MET A 77 -1.49 -58.86 -60.50
CA MET A 77 -0.03 -58.77 -60.70
C MET A 77 0.60 -60.09 -61.06
N VAL A 78 0.20 -61.15 -60.36
CA VAL A 78 0.71 -62.52 -60.63
C VAL A 78 0.24 -63.06 -62.00
N ASN A 79 -1.01 -62.73 -62.34
CA ASN A 79 -1.58 -63.17 -63.65
C ASN A 79 -1.18 -62.25 -64.82
N GLY A 80 -0.64 -61.06 -64.54
CA GLY A 80 -0.27 -60.08 -65.59
C GLY A 80 -1.49 -59.49 -66.27
N THR A 81 -2.60 -59.26 -65.53
CA THR A 81 -3.85 -58.77 -66.08
C THR A 81 -4.10 -57.28 -65.64
N GLY A 82 -4.97 -56.57 -66.35
CA GLY A 82 -5.38 -55.21 -66.04
C GLY A 82 -4.26 -54.17 -66.16
N LYS A 83 -4.09 -53.35 -65.17
CA LYS A 83 -3.04 -52.28 -65.11
C LYS A 83 -1.63 -52.84 -64.95
N TRP A 84 -1.49 -54.15 -64.76
CA TRP A 84 -0.22 -54.84 -64.55
C TRP A 84 0.24 -55.66 -65.80
N GLU A 85 -0.40 -55.49 -66.95
CA GLU A 85 -0.06 -56.13 -68.19
C GLU A 85 1.35 -55.72 -68.65
N GLY A 86 2.21 -56.70 -68.85
CA GLY A 86 3.61 -56.51 -69.22
C GLY A 86 4.61 -56.43 -68.07
N ARG A 87 4.14 -56.51 -66.82
CA ARG A 87 4.99 -56.55 -65.62
C ARG A 87 4.94 -57.96 -65.03
N SER A 88 6.09 -58.45 -64.60
CA SER A 88 6.18 -59.79 -64.00
C SER A 88 6.62 -59.65 -62.52
N VAL A 89 6.02 -60.46 -61.66
CA VAL A 89 6.40 -60.57 -60.25
C VAL A 89 7.75 -61.34 -60.20
N LYS A 90 8.72 -60.78 -59.47
CA LYS A 90 10.07 -61.37 -59.30
C LYS A 90 10.04 -62.35 -58.14
N SER A 91 9.63 -61.91 -57.00
CA SER A 91 9.57 -62.72 -55.79
C SER A 91 8.40 -62.31 -54.89
N VAL A 92 7.89 -63.26 -54.14
CA VAL A 92 6.84 -63.09 -53.17
C VAL A 92 7.32 -63.64 -51.82
N GLU A 93 7.35 -62.79 -50.83
CA GLU A 93 7.71 -63.16 -49.48
C GLU A 93 6.45 -63.24 -48.58
N ILE A 94 6.14 -64.45 -48.13
CA ILE A 94 4.90 -64.69 -47.34
C ILE A 94 5.17 -64.62 -45.86
N GLY A 95 4.72 -63.56 -45.25
CA GLY A 95 4.76 -63.34 -43.81
C GLY A 95 3.53 -63.91 -43.09
N SER A 96 3.52 -63.76 -41.77
CA SER A 96 2.40 -64.21 -40.95
C SER A 96 1.10 -63.38 -41.11
N TYR A 97 1.20 -62.11 -41.43
CA TYR A 97 0.08 -61.19 -41.60
C TYR A 97 0.03 -60.46 -42.93
N GLN A 98 1.16 -60.38 -43.64
CA GLN A 98 1.27 -59.68 -44.91
C GLN A 98 2.11 -60.52 -45.93
N ILE A 99 1.92 -60.17 -47.13
CA ILE A 99 2.66 -60.74 -48.31
C ILE A 99 3.38 -59.58 -48.98
N ASP A 100 4.70 -59.64 -49.05
CA ASP A 100 5.55 -58.64 -49.71
C ASP A 100 5.84 -59.10 -51.12
N ILE A 101 5.66 -58.19 -52.08
CA ILE A 101 5.69 -58.51 -53.51
C ILE A 101 6.74 -57.59 -54.14
N THR A 102 7.74 -58.21 -54.79
CA THR A 102 8.76 -57.48 -55.52
C THR A 102 8.56 -57.72 -57.01
N LEU A 103 8.45 -56.67 -57.80
CA LEU A 103 8.35 -56.74 -59.24
C LEU A 103 9.72 -56.71 -59.90
N ASN A 104 9.86 -57.29 -61.12
CA ASN A 104 11.06 -57.13 -61.94
C ASN A 104 11.23 -55.68 -62.36
N SER A 105 12.47 -55.16 -62.32
CA SER A 105 12.77 -53.77 -62.66
C SER A 105 12.55 -53.56 -64.17
N ASP A 106 11.76 -52.48 -64.48
CA ASP A 106 11.54 -52.02 -65.85
C ASP A 106 12.48 -50.86 -66.21
N GLU A 107 12.79 -50.63 -67.47
CA GLU A 107 13.64 -49.49 -67.91
C GLU A 107 13.12 -48.09 -67.50
N LYS A 108 11.86 -48.01 -67.12
CA LYS A 108 11.21 -46.73 -66.65
C LYS A 108 11.26 -46.47 -65.14
N THR A 109 11.61 -47.50 -64.37
CA THR A 109 11.71 -47.37 -62.91
C THR A 109 12.96 -48.06 -62.39
N PRO A 110 14.08 -47.33 -62.21
CA PRO A 110 15.37 -47.91 -61.82
C PRO A 110 15.43 -48.33 -60.32
N TYR A 111 14.30 -48.23 -59.57
CA TYR A 111 14.24 -48.65 -58.18
C TYR A 111 13.29 -49.84 -58.04
N GLU A 112 13.69 -50.85 -57.26
CA GLU A 112 12.80 -51.93 -56.86
C GLU A 112 11.71 -51.34 -55.90
N VAL A 113 10.46 -51.34 -56.40
CA VAL A 113 9.31 -50.93 -55.57
C VAL A 113 8.72 -52.22 -55.01
N THR A 114 8.65 -52.25 -53.66
CA THR A 114 8.03 -53.38 -52.97
C THR A 114 6.57 -53.03 -52.68
N TYR A 115 5.68 -53.92 -53.14
CA TYR A 115 4.26 -53.83 -52.81
C TYR A 115 3.95 -54.79 -51.67
N TYR A 116 2.96 -54.49 -50.86
CA TYR A 116 2.50 -55.39 -49.81
C TYR A 116 0.99 -55.48 -49.78
N CYS A 117 0.48 -56.70 -49.48
CA CYS A 117 -0.93 -56.92 -49.24
C CYS A 117 -1.17 -57.73 -47.95
N GLY A 118 -2.36 -57.61 -47.39
CA GLY A 118 -2.75 -58.46 -46.28
C GLY A 118 -2.86 -59.92 -46.71
N ARG A 119 -2.36 -60.85 -45.87
CA ARG A 119 -2.44 -62.29 -46.14
C ARG A 119 -3.90 -62.75 -45.98
N VAL A 120 -4.41 -63.37 -47.07
CA VAL A 120 -5.69 -64.04 -47.09
C VAL A 120 -5.41 -65.57 -47.10
N ALA A 121 -6.25 -66.35 -46.43
CA ALA A 121 -6.15 -67.80 -46.47
C ALA A 121 -6.68 -68.28 -47.82
N ASP A 122 -5.74 -68.58 -48.73
CA ASP A 122 -6.02 -69.04 -50.08
C ASP A 122 -5.08 -70.22 -50.35
N ASP A 123 -5.63 -71.45 -50.46
CA ASP A 123 -4.88 -72.69 -50.67
C ASP A 123 -4.40 -72.82 -52.09
N GLU A 124 -4.94 -72.05 -53.06
CA GLU A 124 -4.56 -72.06 -54.44
C GLU A 124 -3.41 -71.08 -54.75
N LEU A 125 -3.09 -70.18 -53.86
CA LEU A 125 -2.04 -69.19 -54.06
C LEU A 125 -0.66 -69.78 -54.35
N ILE A 126 -0.21 -70.73 -53.52
CA ILE A 126 1.11 -71.33 -53.67
C ILE A 126 1.23 -72.20 -55.01
N PRO A 127 0.21 -72.94 -55.37
CA PRO A 127 0.21 -73.61 -56.73
C PRO A 127 0.27 -72.58 -57.86
N LEU A 128 -0.51 -71.49 -57.79
CA LEU A 128 -0.53 -70.43 -58.80
C LEU A 128 0.82 -69.71 -58.93
N LEU A 129 1.47 -69.37 -57.85
CA LEU A 129 2.80 -68.72 -57.86
C LEU A 129 3.86 -69.63 -58.43
N LYS A 130 3.78 -70.95 -58.15
CA LYS A 130 4.71 -71.99 -58.77
C LYS A 130 4.47 -72.14 -60.25
N GLU A 131 3.23 -72.18 -60.73
CA GLU A 131 2.88 -72.27 -62.14
C GLU A 131 3.41 -71.05 -62.92
N LYS A 132 3.40 -69.88 -62.33
CA LYS A 132 3.91 -68.66 -62.95
C LYS A 132 5.41 -68.46 -62.75
N GLY A 133 6.12 -69.37 -62.09
CA GLY A 133 7.56 -69.30 -61.88
C GLY A 133 8.06 -68.19 -61.00
N VAL A 134 7.25 -67.74 -60.08
CA VAL A 134 7.60 -66.71 -59.11
C VAL A 134 8.41 -67.33 -57.99
N ASP A 135 9.48 -66.64 -57.56
CA ASP A 135 10.28 -67.08 -56.41
C ASP A 135 9.51 -66.85 -55.08
N ILE A 136 9.36 -67.91 -54.29
CA ILE A 136 8.53 -67.89 -53.07
C ILE A 136 9.44 -68.11 -51.87
N SER A 137 9.47 -67.16 -50.97
CA SER A 137 10.14 -67.22 -49.65
C SER A 137 9.18 -66.98 -48.47
N GLY A 138 9.48 -67.59 -47.37
CA GLY A 138 8.75 -67.33 -46.13
C GLY A 138 9.58 -66.47 -45.19
N VAL A 139 8.95 -65.52 -44.57
CA VAL A 139 9.59 -64.65 -43.54
C VAL A 139 9.96 -65.50 -42.32
N ILE A 140 11.25 -65.67 -42.07
CA ILE A 140 11.73 -66.22 -40.80
C ILE A 140 11.88 -65.06 -39.82
N PRO A 141 11.07 -64.94 -38.75
CA PRO A 141 11.17 -63.82 -37.85
C PRO A 141 12.53 -63.91 -37.16
N ASP A 142 13.43 -62.95 -37.46
CA ASP A 142 14.65 -62.74 -36.71
C ASP A 142 14.36 -61.90 -35.50
N ASN A 143 14.03 -62.58 -34.40
CA ASN A 143 13.69 -61.93 -33.15
C ASN A 143 14.91 -61.34 -32.41
N THR A 144 16.14 -61.56 -32.86
CA THR A 144 17.32 -61.21 -32.07
C THR A 144 17.80 -59.81 -32.33
N SER A 145 17.63 -59.26 -33.50
CA SER A 145 18.09 -57.90 -33.84
C SER A 145 17.05 -56.81 -33.50
N THR A 146 15.77 -57.11 -33.68
CA THR A 146 14.70 -56.12 -33.52
C THR A 146 14.52 -55.63 -32.09
N TRP A 147 14.59 -56.50 -31.08
CA TRP A 147 14.46 -56.07 -29.68
C TRP A 147 15.71 -55.34 -29.18
N ILE A 148 16.91 -55.65 -29.67
CA ILE A 148 18.15 -54.91 -29.34
C ILE A 148 18.05 -53.47 -29.85
N TYR A 149 17.61 -53.26 -31.11
CA TYR A 149 17.40 -51.92 -31.66
C TYR A 149 16.30 -51.18 -30.93
N SER A 150 15.20 -51.84 -30.55
CA SER A 150 14.14 -51.23 -29.75
C SER A 150 14.64 -50.81 -28.38
N ILE A 151 15.37 -51.62 -27.66
CA ILE A 151 15.94 -51.27 -26.36
C ILE A 151 16.96 -50.14 -26.51
N LEU A 152 17.82 -50.19 -27.54
CA LEU A 152 18.83 -49.13 -27.75
C LEU A 152 18.20 -47.78 -28.10
N SER A 153 17.10 -47.80 -28.86
CA SER A 153 16.35 -46.58 -29.23
C SER A 153 15.71 -45.88 -28.02
N TYR A 154 15.36 -46.62 -26.98
CA TYR A 154 14.87 -46.04 -25.73
C TYR A 154 15.97 -45.73 -24.70
N LEU A 155 17.03 -46.55 -24.67
CA LEU A 155 18.13 -46.37 -23.71
C LEU A 155 19.04 -45.18 -24.05
N ILE A 156 19.33 -44.94 -25.33
CA ILE A 156 20.19 -43.83 -25.75
C ILE A 156 19.63 -42.48 -25.36
N PRO A 157 18.35 -42.12 -25.65
CA PRO A 157 17.79 -40.85 -25.19
C PRO A 157 17.67 -40.75 -23.66
N LEU A 158 17.43 -41.86 -22.95
CA LEU A 158 17.33 -41.87 -21.50
C LEU A 158 18.70 -41.64 -20.85
N VAL A 159 19.77 -42.21 -21.35
CA VAL A 159 21.14 -41.94 -20.91
C VAL A 159 21.55 -40.50 -21.25
N LEU A 160 21.18 -39.99 -22.43
CA LEU A 160 21.43 -38.60 -22.82
C LEU A 160 20.71 -37.62 -21.89
N ILE A 161 19.46 -37.89 -21.56
CA ILE A 161 18.70 -37.12 -20.58
C ILE A 161 19.39 -37.15 -19.20
N TRP A 162 19.86 -38.32 -18.76
CA TRP A 162 20.60 -38.47 -17.49
C TRP A 162 21.94 -37.72 -17.49
N VAL A 163 22.67 -37.75 -18.58
CA VAL A 163 23.93 -36.99 -18.73
C VAL A 163 23.67 -35.51 -18.78
N VAL A 164 22.65 -35.06 -19.52
CA VAL A 164 22.24 -33.63 -19.56
C VAL A 164 21.75 -33.17 -18.19
N LEU A 165 20.91 -33.98 -17.53
CA LEU A 165 20.44 -33.69 -16.18
C LEU A 165 21.62 -33.64 -15.18
N GLY A 166 22.57 -34.54 -15.28
CA GLY A 166 23.81 -34.58 -14.47
C GLY A 166 24.71 -33.37 -14.72
N VAL A 167 24.86 -32.91 -15.96
CA VAL A 167 25.61 -31.69 -16.30
C VAL A 167 24.84 -30.43 -15.83
N VAL A 168 23.53 -30.41 -16.01
CA VAL A 168 22.66 -29.32 -15.49
C VAL A 168 22.69 -29.31 -13.98
N MET A 169 22.56 -30.46 -13.31
CA MET A 169 22.69 -30.55 -11.85
C MET A 169 24.09 -30.19 -11.35
N ARG A 170 25.18 -30.56 -12.03
CA ARG A 170 26.52 -30.11 -11.69
C ARG A 170 26.72 -28.60 -11.88
N ARG A 171 26.13 -28.00 -12.91
CA ARG A 171 26.13 -26.53 -13.08
C ARG A 171 25.15 -25.82 -12.18
N MET A 172 24.01 -26.41 -11.82
CA MET A 172 23.05 -25.89 -10.85
C MET A 172 23.44 -26.23 -9.41
N GLY A 173 24.24 -27.27 -9.17
CA GLY A 173 24.68 -27.66 -7.83
C GLY A 173 25.54 -26.64 -7.10
N GLY A 174 26.03 -25.60 -7.79
CA GLY A 174 26.56 -24.39 -7.17
C GLY A 174 25.53 -23.31 -6.87
N GLY A 175 24.29 -23.42 -7.40
CA GLY A 175 23.24 -22.40 -7.30
C GLY A 175 21.95 -22.85 -6.60
N ALA A 176 21.61 -24.13 -6.61
CA ALA A 176 20.34 -24.60 -6.03
C ALA A 176 20.36 -24.68 -4.48
N MET A 177 21.56 -24.68 -3.85
CA MET A 177 21.68 -24.40 -2.42
C MET A 177 21.71 -22.90 -2.10
N GLY A 178 21.64 -22.04 -3.11
CA GLY A 178 21.60 -20.57 -2.96
C GLY A 178 20.18 -19.98 -2.93
N VAL A 179 19.13 -20.77 -3.06
CA VAL A 179 17.73 -20.28 -2.90
C VAL A 179 17.45 -19.79 -1.47
N GLY A 180 18.29 -20.17 -0.49
CA GLY A 180 18.24 -19.63 0.86
C GLY A 180 19.13 -18.41 1.12
N LYS A 181 20.03 -18.01 0.21
CA LYS A 181 20.72 -16.72 0.29
C LYS A 181 19.88 -15.65 -0.39
N SER A 182 18.74 -15.34 0.18
CA SER A 182 18.05 -14.09 -0.08
C SER A 182 19.02 -12.96 0.31
N ASN A 183 19.39 -12.12 -0.67
CA ASN A 183 20.01 -10.83 -0.42
C ASN A 183 18.96 -9.87 0.17
N ALA A 184 18.24 -10.28 1.21
CA ALA A 184 17.56 -9.34 2.06
C ALA A 184 18.67 -8.46 2.64
N LYS A 185 18.74 -7.23 2.20
CA LYS A 185 19.64 -6.23 2.77
C LYS A 185 19.19 -6.03 4.20
N VAL A 186 19.81 -6.76 5.13
CA VAL A 186 19.75 -6.40 6.54
C VAL A 186 20.36 -5.02 6.61
N TYR A 187 19.52 -4.01 6.84
CA TYR A 187 20.01 -2.64 6.98
C TYR A 187 20.72 -2.57 8.33
N VAL A 188 22.05 -2.62 8.29
CA VAL A 188 22.89 -2.43 9.47
C VAL A 188 23.40 -1.00 9.44
N GLU A 189 22.85 -0.17 10.29
CA GLU A 189 23.37 1.17 10.56
C GLU A 189 24.38 1.04 11.71
N LYS A 190 25.67 1.21 11.42
CA LYS A 190 26.72 1.14 12.46
C LYS A 190 26.60 2.28 13.48
N GLN A 191 26.11 3.43 13.06
CA GLN A 191 25.77 4.57 13.90
C GLN A 191 24.54 5.26 13.27
N THR A 192 23.47 5.41 14.03
CA THR A 192 22.24 6.03 13.55
C THR A 192 22.33 7.55 13.44
N GLY A 193 23.28 8.17 14.17
CA GLY A 193 23.41 9.64 14.24
C GLY A 193 22.26 10.35 14.96
N VAL A 194 21.20 9.62 15.34
CA VAL A 194 19.99 10.14 16.01
C VAL A 194 20.07 9.83 17.51
N THR A 195 19.77 10.81 18.35
CA THR A 195 19.76 10.70 19.81
C THR A 195 18.40 11.07 20.40
N PHE A 196 18.19 10.94 21.70
CA PHE A 196 16.94 11.41 22.36
C PHE A 196 16.71 12.92 22.25
N LYS A 197 17.74 13.71 21.93
CA LYS A 197 17.61 15.15 21.67
C LYS A 197 16.91 15.47 20.36
N ASP A 198 16.96 14.53 19.42
CA ASP A 198 16.32 14.66 18.11
C ASP A 198 14.87 14.13 18.11
N VAL A 199 14.42 13.56 19.24
CA VAL A 199 13.04 13.11 19.46
C VAL A 199 12.37 14.11 20.39
N ALA A 200 11.40 14.83 19.89
CA ALA A 200 10.61 15.79 20.66
C ALA A 200 9.41 15.12 21.35
N GLY A 201 9.01 15.60 22.51
CA GLY A 201 7.96 15.01 23.31
C GLY A 201 8.29 13.58 23.76
N GLN A 202 7.26 12.77 24.09
CA GLN A 202 7.39 11.36 24.46
C GLN A 202 8.28 11.13 25.69
N ASP A 203 8.19 12.02 26.69
CA ASP A 203 9.11 12.04 27.84
C ASP A 203 9.05 10.72 28.62
N GLU A 204 7.86 10.13 28.85
CA GLU A 204 7.69 8.84 29.54
C GLU A 204 8.27 7.66 28.74
N ALA A 205 8.10 7.69 27.42
CA ALA A 205 8.69 6.66 26.55
C ALA A 205 10.22 6.77 26.54
N LYS A 206 10.77 7.99 26.51
CA LYS A 206 12.21 8.24 26.60
C LYS A 206 12.78 7.77 27.92
N GLU A 207 12.11 8.09 29.06
CA GLU A 207 12.55 7.65 30.38
C GLU A 207 12.61 6.14 30.49
N SER A 208 11.55 5.45 30.03
CA SER A 208 11.50 3.99 29.99
C SER A 208 12.61 3.37 29.12
N LEU A 209 12.96 4.04 28.01
CA LEU A 209 14.01 3.59 27.10
C LEU A 209 15.41 3.97 27.61
N GLN A 210 15.55 5.03 28.36
CA GLN A 210 16.82 5.41 29.01
C GLN A 210 17.28 4.34 29.98
N GLU A 211 16.34 3.72 30.74
CA GLU A 211 16.66 2.56 31.56
C GLU A 211 17.24 1.40 30.75
N VAL A 212 16.71 1.19 29.55
CA VAL A 212 17.19 0.14 28.63
C VAL A 212 18.58 0.47 28.08
N VAL A 213 18.85 1.75 27.78
CA VAL A 213 20.20 2.24 27.40
C VAL A 213 21.20 2.07 28.53
N ASP A 214 20.87 2.48 29.77
CA ASP A 214 21.75 2.29 30.95
C ASP A 214 22.07 0.81 31.16
N PHE A 215 21.08 -0.04 30.92
CA PHE A 215 21.28 -1.47 30.98
C PHE A 215 22.30 -2.00 29.95
N LEU A 216 22.22 -1.55 28.68
CA LEU A 216 23.19 -1.95 27.65
C LEU A 216 24.61 -1.53 28.01
N HIS A 217 24.77 -0.38 28.67
CA HIS A 217 26.08 0.12 29.12
C HIS A 217 26.58 -0.56 30.41
N ASN A 218 25.69 -0.80 31.38
CA ASN A 218 26.04 -1.23 32.72
C ASN A 218 25.32 -2.52 33.14
N PRO A 219 25.39 -3.64 32.40
CA PRO A 219 24.63 -4.86 32.71
C PRO A 219 24.98 -5.51 34.04
N LYS A 220 26.18 -5.27 34.58
CA LYS A 220 26.61 -5.82 35.88
C LYS A 220 25.82 -5.21 37.02
N LYS A 221 25.58 -3.91 37.02
CA LYS A 221 24.85 -3.18 38.07
C LYS A 221 23.47 -3.79 38.35
N TYR A 222 22.77 -4.19 37.30
CA TYR A 222 21.44 -4.80 37.39
C TYR A 222 21.52 -6.27 37.86
N ARG A 223 22.51 -7.03 37.41
CA ARG A 223 22.71 -8.42 37.84
C ARG A 223 23.08 -8.55 39.29
N ASP A 224 23.90 -7.65 39.81
CA ASP A 224 24.39 -7.69 41.19
C ASP A 224 23.24 -7.50 42.21
N ILE A 225 22.16 -6.82 41.82
CA ILE A 225 20.96 -6.64 42.63
C ILE A 225 19.93 -7.77 42.38
N GLY A 226 20.17 -8.66 41.37
CA GLY A 226 19.26 -9.75 41.02
C GLY A 226 18.11 -9.32 40.07
N ALA A 227 18.20 -8.13 39.46
CA ALA A 227 17.23 -7.69 38.50
C ALA A 227 17.26 -8.54 37.23
N LYS A 228 16.08 -8.98 36.77
CA LYS A 228 15.92 -9.66 35.48
C LYS A 228 15.74 -8.63 34.40
N LEU A 229 16.54 -8.74 33.38
CA LEU A 229 16.62 -7.80 32.30
C LEU A 229 15.53 -8.11 31.23
N PRO A 230 14.88 -7.10 30.67
CA PRO A 230 13.94 -7.33 29.57
C PRO A 230 14.70 -7.78 28.34
N LYS A 231 14.26 -8.88 27.70
CA LYS A 231 14.83 -9.34 26.42
C LYS A 231 14.42 -8.45 25.27
N GLY A 232 13.23 -7.87 25.37
CA GLY A 232 12.70 -7.01 24.36
C GLY A 232 11.72 -5.99 24.89
N ALA A 233 11.57 -4.89 24.15
CA ALA A 233 10.53 -3.90 24.37
C ALA A 233 9.68 -3.71 23.10
N LEU A 234 8.38 -3.57 23.30
CA LEU A 234 7.41 -3.34 22.25
C LEU A 234 6.95 -1.88 22.31
N LEU A 235 7.23 -1.11 21.26
CA LEU A 235 6.73 0.24 21.03
C LEU A 235 5.33 0.16 20.46
N VAL A 236 4.36 0.73 21.15
CA VAL A 236 2.94 0.65 20.79
C VAL A 236 2.36 2.05 20.68
N GLY A 237 1.63 2.35 19.63
CA GLY A 237 0.96 3.63 19.47
C GLY A 237 0.49 3.89 18.05
N PRO A 238 -0.20 5.04 17.81
CA PRO A 238 -0.69 5.42 16.49
C PRO A 238 0.42 5.52 15.44
N PRO A 239 0.10 5.39 14.14
CA PRO A 239 1.06 5.70 13.07
C PRO A 239 1.50 7.16 13.16
N GLY A 240 2.75 7.45 12.75
CA GLY A 240 3.28 8.81 12.71
C GLY A 240 3.74 9.39 14.06
N THR A 241 3.67 8.64 15.18
CA THR A 241 4.12 9.11 16.49
C THR A 241 5.64 9.00 16.74
N GLY A 242 6.41 8.51 15.76
CA GLY A 242 7.87 8.48 15.83
C GLY A 242 8.46 7.21 16.42
N LYS A 243 7.74 6.08 16.47
CA LYS A 243 8.24 4.80 17.03
C LYS A 243 9.56 4.35 16.41
N THR A 244 9.69 4.39 15.11
CA THR A 244 10.92 4.03 14.38
C THR A 244 12.06 5.01 14.68
N LEU A 245 11.77 6.31 14.78
CA LEU A 245 12.72 7.34 15.14
C LEU A 245 13.23 7.13 16.58
N LEU A 246 12.32 6.83 17.51
CA LEU A 246 12.65 6.56 18.90
C LEU A 246 13.53 5.32 19.04
N ALA A 247 13.28 4.25 18.27
CA ALA A 247 14.13 3.06 18.24
C ALA A 247 15.55 3.37 17.74
N LYS A 248 15.66 4.22 16.70
CA LYS A 248 16.96 4.71 16.20
C LYS A 248 17.69 5.58 17.25
N ALA A 249 16.95 6.41 17.98
CA ALA A 249 17.50 7.24 19.04
C ALA A 249 18.08 6.41 20.19
N VAL A 250 17.41 5.31 20.56
CA VAL A 250 17.95 4.36 21.56
C VAL A 250 19.30 3.79 21.12
N ALA A 251 19.44 3.41 19.86
CA ALA A 251 20.69 2.87 19.33
C ALA A 251 21.81 3.93 19.27
N GLY A 252 21.46 5.16 18.91
CA GLY A 252 22.40 6.28 18.88
C GLY A 252 22.87 6.69 20.28
N GLU A 253 21.95 6.73 21.24
CA GLU A 253 22.28 7.01 22.64
C GLU A 253 23.14 5.90 23.25
N ALA A 254 22.81 4.63 22.97
CA ALA A 254 23.59 3.48 23.37
C ALA A 254 24.90 3.31 22.58
N LYS A 255 25.09 4.01 21.47
CA LYS A 255 26.26 3.91 20.56
C LYS A 255 26.55 2.49 20.09
N VAL A 256 25.50 1.73 19.78
CA VAL A 256 25.56 0.34 19.32
C VAL A 256 24.99 0.20 17.90
N PRO A 257 25.43 -0.84 17.15
CA PRO A 257 24.86 -1.13 15.83
C PRO A 257 23.36 -1.35 15.89
N PHE A 258 22.64 -0.85 14.86
CA PHE A 258 21.19 -0.94 14.72
C PHE A 258 20.84 -1.80 13.51
N PHE A 259 20.15 -2.90 13.75
CA PHE A 259 19.63 -3.80 12.72
C PHE A 259 18.15 -3.52 12.55
N SER A 260 17.72 -2.99 11.40
CA SER A 260 16.33 -2.63 11.14
C SER A 260 15.76 -3.48 10.01
N LEU A 261 14.57 -4.09 10.27
CA LEU A 261 13.77 -4.80 9.28
C LEU A 261 12.29 -4.49 9.51
N ALA A 262 11.51 -4.47 8.44
CA ALA A 262 10.06 -4.45 8.55
C ALA A 262 9.52 -5.88 8.74
N GLY A 263 8.43 -6.05 9.48
CA GLY A 263 7.78 -7.35 9.63
C GLY A 263 7.37 -7.97 8.29
N SER A 264 7.02 -7.15 7.31
CA SER A 264 6.74 -7.56 5.93
C SER A 264 7.93 -8.21 5.22
N ASP A 265 9.18 -7.85 5.59
CA ASP A 265 10.38 -8.43 4.99
C ASP A 265 10.55 -9.92 5.30
N PHE A 266 9.86 -10.41 6.32
CA PHE A 266 9.86 -11.82 6.70
C PHE A 266 8.75 -12.63 6.03
N VAL A 267 7.80 -11.97 5.34
CA VAL A 267 6.68 -12.63 4.65
C VAL A 267 7.07 -12.91 3.21
N GLU A 268 7.16 -14.18 2.85
CA GLU A 268 7.53 -14.63 1.51
C GLU A 268 6.53 -15.66 0.97
N MET A 269 6.53 -15.87 -0.35
CA MET A 269 5.66 -16.88 -0.97
C MET A 269 6.11 -18.33 -0.71
N PHE A 270 7.38 -18.53 -0.37
CA PHE A 270 7.94 -19.86 -0.15
C PHE A 270 8.07 -20.16 1.35
N VAL A 271 7.45 -21.25 1.77
CA VAL A 271 7.46 -21.70 3.16
C VAL A 271 8.91 -21.95 3.65
N GLY A 272 9.23 -21.36 4.81
CA GLY A 272 10.53 -21.50 5.47
C GLY A 272 11.56 -20.43 5.15
N VAL A 273 11.35 -19.56 4.16
CA VAL A 273 12.27 -18.46 3.82
C VAL A 273 12.26 -17.40 4.90
N GLY A 274 11.08 -17.01 5.40
CA GLY A 274 10.95 -16.07 6.51
C GLY A 274 11.66 -16.57 7.78
N ALA A 275 11.45 -17.82 8.15
CA ALA A 275 12.13 -18.43 9.29
C ALA A 275 13.66 -18.49 9.12
N TYR A 276 14.16 -18.69 7.90
CA TYR A 276 15.59 -18.62 7.61
C TYR A 276 16.13 -17.21 7.81
N ARG A 277 15.42 -16.17 7.35
CA ARG A 277 15.81 -14.75 7.52
C ARG A 277 15.89 -14.36 8.99
N VAL A 278 14.91 -14.78 9.79
CA VAL A 278 14.95 -14.57 11.25
C VAL A 278 16.22 -15.16 11.83
N ARG A 279 16.53 -16.42 11.52
CA ARG A 279 17.73 -17.10 12.01
C ARG A 279 19.02 -16.39 11.56
N ASP A 280 19.09 -15.94 10.32
CA ASP A 280 20.25 -15.24 9.77
C ASP A 280 20.46 -13.88 10.43
N LEU A 281 19.37 -13.11 10.63
CA LEU A 281 19.40 -11.86 11.39
C LEU A 281 19.98 -12.02 12.79
N PHE A 282 19.49 -12.99 13.55
CA PHE A 282 19.99 -13.23 14.92
C PHE A 282 21.45 -13.69 14.93
N LYS A 283 21.88 -14.51 13.96
CA LYS A 283 23.29 -14.90 13.80
C LYS A 283 24.18 -13.71 13.49
N GLU A 284 23.74 -12.80 12.64
CA GLU A 284 24.53 -11.62 12.28
C GLU A 284 24.60 -10.64 13.47
N ALA A 285 23.47 -10.42 14.16
CA ALA A 285 23.44 -9.62 15.38
C ALA A 285 24.37 -10.17 16.48
N GLN A 286 24.43 -11.49 16.64
CA GLN A 286 25.34 -12.13 17.62
C GLN A 286 26.82 -11.88 17.31
N LYS A 287 27.20 -11.69 16.04
CA LYS A 287 28.58 -11.35 15.65
C LYS A 287 28.95 -9.89 15.96
N GLN A 288 27.95 -9.03 16.00
CA GLN A 288 28.14 -7.60 16.18
C GLN A 288 27.61 -7.08 17.53
N ALA A 289 27.44 -7.98 18.48
CA ALA A 289 27.01 -7.63 19.84
C ALA A 289 28.11 -6.81 20.59
N PRO A 290 27.72 -5.75 21.36
CA PRO A 290 26.38 -5.36 21.69
C PRO A 290 25.67 -4.64 20.52
N CYS A 291 24.36 -4.90 20.32
CA CYS A 291 23.58 -4.29 19.24
C CYS A 291 22.08 -4.28 19.57
N ILE A 292 21.32 -3.53 18.75
CA ILE A 292 19.85 -3.50 18.81
C ILE A 292 19.29 -4.10 17.53
N ILE A 293 18.34 -5.03 17.67
CA ILE A 293 17.49 -5.54 16.59
C ILE A 293 16.16 -4.82 16.68
N PHE A 294 15.76 -4.15 15.61
CA PHE A 294 14.47 -3.49 15.51
C PHE A 294 13.60 -4.12 14.44
N ILE A 295 12.38 -4.51 14.80
CA ILE A 295 11.39 -5.08 13.91
C ILE A 295 10.21 -4.11 13.86
N ASP A 296 10.09 -3.38 12.75
CA ASP A 296 8.94 -2.50 12.53
C ASP A 296 7.73 -3.30 12.04
N GLU A 297 6.51 -2.83 12.31
CA GLU A 297 5.28 -3.49 11.89
C GLU A 297 5.25 -4.99 12.22
N ILE A 298 5.61 -5.35 13.46
CA ILE A 298 5.70 -6.76 13.87
C ILE A 298 4.38 -7.52 13.73
N ASP A 299 3.25 -6.84 13.67
CA ASP A 299 1.93 -7.41 13.44
C ASP A 299 1.80 -8.09 12.07
N ALA A 300 2.68 -7.77 11.08
CA ALA A 300 2.73 -8.49 9.81
C ALA A 300 3.02 -10.00 9.98
N ILE A 301 3.84 -10.36 10.97
CA ILE A 301 4.21 -11.77 11.29
C ILE A 301 3.63 -12.25 12.61
N GLY A 302 3.33 -11.33 13.53
CA GLY A 302 2.93 -11.62 14.92
C GLY A 302 1.44 -11.79 15.13
N LYS A 303 0.61 -11.86 14.09
CA LYS A 303 -0.86 -11.95 14.21
C LYS A 303 -1.29 -13.25 14.89
N SER A 304 -2.26 -13.16 15.81
CA SER A 304 -2.86 -14.32 16.49
C SER A 304 -3.56 -15.26 15.53
N ARG A 305 -3.62 -16.53 15.89
CA ARG A 305 -4.22 -17.60 15.08
C ARG A 305 -5.72 -17.42 14.95
N ASP A 306 -6.18 -17.11 13.76
CA ASP A 306 -7.61 -17.12 13.44
C ASP A 306 -7.98 -18.51 12.88
N THR A 307 -8.68 -19.30 13.68
CA THR A 307 -9.04 -20.69 13.38
C THR A 307 -10.05 -20.84 12.25
N ARG A 308 -10.56 -19.75 11.66
CA ARG A 308 -11.65 -19.77 10.68
C ARG A 308 -11.24 -19.81 9.21
N TYR A 309 -9.99 -19.46 8.89
CA TYR A 309 -9.48 -19.53 7.51
C TYR A 309 -8.11 -20.20 7.54
N GLY A 310 -7.91 -21.23 6.71
CA GLY A 310 -6.72 -22.05 6.60
C GLY A 310 -5.44 -21.22 6.64
N GLY A 311 -4.58 -21.49 7.63
CA GLY A 311 -3.50 -20.64 8.06
C GLY A 311 -2.45 -20.41 6.97
N ASN A 312 -1.85 -19.22 6.99
CA ASN A 312 -0.60 -18.96 6.31
C ASN A 312 0.53 -19.67 7.09
N ASP A 313 0.77 -20.94 6.78
CA ASP A 313 1.79 -21.80 7.41
C ASP A 313 3.16 -21.12 7.47
N GLU A 314 3.48 -20.26 6.52
CA GLU A 314 4.74 -19.52 6.46
C GLU A 314 4.86 -18.46 7.56
N ARG A 315 3.82 -17.65 7.79
CA ARG A 315 3.83 -16.63 8.86
C ARG A 315 3.94 -17.28 10.22
N GLU A 316 3.20 -18.38 10.44
CA GLU A 316 3.24 -19.11 11.70
C GLU A 316 4.62 -19.75 11.92
N GLN A 317 5.24 -20.31 10.89
CA GLN A 317 6.59 -20.85 10.96
C GLN A 317 7.63 -19.76 11.27
N THR A 318 7.48 -18.58 10.66
CA THR A 318 8.35 -17.42 10.90
C THR A 318 8.19 -16.90 12.32
N LEU A 319 6.95 -16.77 12.81
CA LEU A 319 6.68 -16.39 14.19
C LEU A 319 7.27 -17.38 15.17
N ASN A 320 7.06 -18.69 14.96
CA ASN A 320 7.62 -19.72 15.83
C ASN A 320 9.16 -19.69 15.83
N GLN A 321 9.80 -19.41 14.70
CA GLN A 321 11.24 -19.23 14.64
C GLN A 321 11.70 -17.98 15.42
N LEU A 322 11.00 -16.84 15.30
CA LEU A 322 11.28 -15.64 16.06
C LEU A 322 11.20 -15.92 17.57
N LEU A 323 10.12 -16.58 18.01
CA LEU A 323 9.95 -16.97 19.40
C LEU A 323 11.08 -17.89 19.89
N ALA A 324 11.50 -18.86 19.06
CA ALA A 324 12.59 -19.77 19.39
C ALA A 324 13.95 -19.04 19.51
N GLU A 325 14.24 -18.09 18.60
CA GLU A 325 15.46 -17.27 18.68
C GLU A 325 15.44 -16.37 19.93
N MET A 326 14.27 -15.75 20.25
CA MET A 326 14.13 -14.94 21.47
C MET A 326 14.31 -15.78 22.75
N ASP A 327 13.78 -17.00 22.78
CA ASP A 327 13.91 -17.88 23.96
C ASP A 327 15.34 -18.41 24.12
N GLY A 328 15.98 -18.80 23.01
CA GLY A 328 17.36 -19.35 22.98
C GLY A 328 18.48 -18.32 23.12
N PHE A 329 18.13 -17.07 23.27
CA PHE A 329 19.06 -15.96 23.23
C PHE A 329 19.65 -15.64 24.59
N ASP A 330 20.98 -15.48 24.62
CA ASP A 330 21.74 -15.14 25.85
C ASP A 330 21.88 -13.62 26.00
N MET A 331 21.17 -13.05 26.95
CA MET A 331 21.20 -11.63 27.27
C MET A 331 22.56 -11.09 27.73
N SER A 332 23.46 -11.98 28.19
CA SER A 332 24.78 -11.55 28.61
C SER A 332 25.62 -10.95 27.49
N LYS A 333 25.24 -11.22 26.23
CA LYS A 333 25.91 -10.71 25.02
C LYS A 333 25.55 -9.26 24.67
N GLY A 334 24.59 -8.63 25.38
CA GLY A 334 24.23 -7.23 25.16
C GLY A 334 23.40 -6.98 23.87
N ILE A 335 22.54 -7.92 23.47
CA ILE A 335 21.61 -7.71 22.37
C ILE A 335 20.24 -7.38 22.95
N LEU A 336 19.60 -6.36 22.40
CA LEU A 336 18.24 -5.94 22.74
C LEU A 336 17.36 -6.05 21.51
N ILE A 337 16.13 -6.55 21.70
CA ILE A 337 15.13 -6.60 20.63
C ILE A 337 14.10 -5.52 20.89
N LEU A 338 13.95 -4.59 19.94
CA LEU A 338 12.87 -3.64 19.92
C LEU A 338 11.90 -4.04 18.80
N ALA A 339 10.61 -3.90 19.05
CA ALA A 339 9.62 -4.03 17.99
C ALA A 339 8.63 -2.88 18.05
N ALA A 340 7.99 -2.56 16.92
CA ALA A 340 6.95 -1.54 16.86
C ALA A 340 5.68 -2.10 16.22
N THR A 341 4.52 -1.65 16.70
CA THR A 341 3.22 -1.97 16.13
C THR A 341 2.22 -0.84 16.35
N ASN A 342 1.31 -0.69 15.40
CA ASN A 342 0.13 0.15 15.54
C ASN A 342 -1.11 -0.67 16.02
N ARG A 343 -0.97 -2.00 16.09
CA ARG A 343 -2.08 -2.92 16.34
C ARG A 343 -1.72 -3.97 17.39
N PRO A 344 -1.54 -3.57 18.66
CA PRO A 344 -1.15 -4.50 19.71
C PRO A 344 -2.18 -5.60 19.98
N GLU A 345 -3.46 -5.34 19.69
CA GLU A 345 -4.58 -6.24 19.90
C GLU A 345 -4.55 -7.48 18.99
N VAL A 346 -3.94 -7.38 17.81
CA VAL A 346 -3.85 -8.53 16.87
C VAL A 346 -2.66 -9.45 17.16
N LEU A 347 -1.73 -9.03 18.03
CA LEU A 347 -0.52 -9.80 18.32
C LEU A 347 -0.82 -11.09 19.09
N ASP A 348 -0.09 -12.13 18.72
CA ASP A 348 -0.11 -13.40 19.47
C ASP A 348 0.39 -13.17 20.90
N LYS A 349 -0.40 -13.63 21.87
CA LYS A 349 -0.08 -13.52 23.31
C LYS A 349 1.25 -14.16 23.67
N ALA A 350 1.76 -15.09 22.86
CA ALA A 350 3.06 -15.70 23.04
C ALA A 350 4.21 -14.69 22.91
N LEU A 351 4.09 -13.66 22.06
CA LEU A 351 5.08 -12.58 21.94
C LEU A 351 5.18 -11.74 23.22
N LEU A 352 4.08 -11.62 23.94
CA LEU A 352 3.92 -10.73 25.10
C LEU A 352 4.21 -11.43 26.44
N ARG A 353 4.70 -12.70 26.39
CA ARG A 353 5.07 -13.44 27.61
C ARG A 353 6.40 -12.94 28.18
N PRO A 354 6.58 -13.01 29.51
CA PRO A 354 7.86 -12.70 30.15
C PRO A 354 9.02 -13.47 29.51
N GLY A 355 10.13 -12.77 29.27
CA GLY A 355 11.29 -13.31 28.57
C GLY A 355 11.26 -13.10 27.03
N ARG A 356 10.29 -12.34 26.51
CA ARG A 356 10.17 -11.94 25.10
C ARG A 356 9.99 -10.43 25.02
N PHE A 357 8.83 -9.91 24.57
CA PHE A 357 8.48 -8.49 24.69
C PHE A 357 7.78 -8.23 26.03
N ASP A 358 8.55 -8.25 27.07
CA ASP A 358 8.09 -8.11 28.45
C ASP A 358 7.87 -6.65 28.88
N ARG A 359 8.45 -5.69 28.15
CA ARG A 359 8.12 -4.26 28.32
C ARG A 359 7.27 -3.75 27.17
N ARG A 360 6.16 -3.09 27.48
CA ARG A 360 5.37 -2.33 26.53
C ARG A 360 5.58 -0.85 26.82
N ILE A 361 5.98 -0.11 25.81
CA ILE A 361 6.24 1.32 25.86
C ILE A 361 5.22 1.99 24.96
N ILE A 362 4.36 2.79 25.55
CA ILE A 362 3.35 3.53 24.82
C ILE A 362 4.00 4.77 24.21
N VAL A 363 3.81 4.95 22.91
CA VAL A 363 4.25 6.11 22.13
C VAL A 363 2.99 6.76 21.57
N ASP A 364 2.35 7.56 22.41
CA ASP A 364 1.03 8.15 22.12
C ASP A 364 1.15 9.43 21.28
N LYS A 365 0.01 10.03 20.96
CA LYS A 365 -0.04 11.37 20.36
C LYS A 365 0.60 12.37 21.29
N PRO A 366 1.37 13.35 20.77
CA PRO A 366 1.99 14.35 21.62
C PRO A 366 0.94 15.28 22.25
N ASP A 367 1.10 15.60 23.54
CA ASP A 367 0.40 16.66 24.25
C ASP A 367 0.81 18.05 23.74
N LEU A 368 0.24 19.11 24.25
CA LEU A 368 0.53 20.48 23.85
C LEU A 368 2.04 20.79 23.89
N LYS A 369 2.71 20.42 24.99
CA LYS A 369 4.16 20.60 25.14
C LYS A 369 4.94 19.79 24.13
N GLY A 370 4.58 18.52 23.94
CA GLY A 370 5.20 17.62 22.95
C GLY A 370 5.01 18.10 21.51
N ARG A 371 3.83 18.68 21.19
CA ARG A 371 3.60 19.28 19.86
C ARG A 371 4.49 20.49 19.64
N LEU A 372 4.57 21.39 20.62
CA LEU A 372 5.45 22.55 20.56
C LEU A 372 6.92 22.15 20.39
N GLU A 373 7.40 21.18 21.17
CA GLU A 373 8.76 20.65 21.03
C GLU A 373 8.99 20.04 19.66
N THR A 374 8.02 19.28 19.13
CA THR A 374 8.08 18.66 17.79
C THR A 374 8.16 19.73 16.72
N LEU A 375 7.32 20.76 16.79
CA LEU A 375 7.38 21.90 15.87
C LEU A 375 8.76 22.59 15.93
N LYS A 376 9.30 22.85 17.11
CA LYS A 376 10.63 23.45 17.30
C LYS A 376 11.75 22.59 16.72
N VAL A 377 11.68 21.27 16.82
CA VAL A 377 12.68 20.36 16.25
C VAL A 377 12.63 20.42 14.73
N HIS A 378 11.43 20.36 14.13
CA HIS A 378 11.28 20.38 12.66
C HIS A 378 11.47 21.77 12.05
N SER A 379 11.34 22.83 12.83
CA SER A 379 11.60 24.21 12.39
C SER A 379 13.06 24.63 12.45
N LYS A 380 13.91 23.84 13.10
CA LYS A 380 15.32 24.18 13.37
C LYS A 380 16.14 24.55 12.11
N ASP A 381 15.89 23.86 11.00
CA ASP A 381 16.56 24.05 9.74
C ASP A 381 15.74 24.91 8.73
N VAL A 382 14.59 25.45 9.16
CA VAL A 382 13.69 26.25 8.34
C VAL A 382 13.83 27.72 8.75
N MET A 383 14.02 28.58 7.75
CA MET A 383 14.09 30.04 7.99
C MET A 383 12.68 30.57 8.27
N MET A 384 12.42 31.00 9.49
CA MET A 384 11.16 31.61 9.92
C MET A 384 11.34 33.09 10.18
N ASP A 385 10.31 33.87 9.95
CA ASP A 385 10.30 35.29 10.31
C ASP A 385 9.81 35.53 11.75
N GLU A 386 9.81 36.79 12.19
CA GLU A 386 9.45 37.17 13.54
C GLU A 386 7.95 37.06 13.84
N THR A 387 7.09 36.89 12.82
CA THR A 387 5.63 36.77 12.97
C THR A 387 5.20 35.36 13.42
N VAL A 388 6.13 34.38 13.35
CA VAL A 388 5.81 32.97 13.62
C VAL A 388 5.65 32.69 15.11
N ASP A 389 4.44 32.32 15.50
CA ASP A 389 4.09 31.85 16.84
C ASP A 389 3.82 30.33 16.82
N LEU A 390 4.84 29.57 17.24
CA LEU A 390 4.74 28.10 17.32
C LEU A 390 3.89 27.63 18.51
N ASP A 391 3.71 28.44 19.56
CA ASP A 391 2.86 28.10 20.69
C ASP A 391 1.38 28.14 20.29
N ALA A 392 0.97 29.15 19.54
CA ALA A 392 -0.36 29.25 18.98
C ALA A 392 -0.63 28.11 17.96
N LEU A 393 0.36 27.75 17.11
CA LEU A 393 0.25 26.62 16.21
C LEU A 393 0.13 25.29 16.95
N ALA A 394 0.89 25.08 18.03
CA ALA A 394 0.82 23.89 18.84
C ALA A 394 -0.56 23.69 19.47
N LEU A 395 -1.21 24.80 19.89
CA LEU A 395 -2.57 24.76 20.41
C LEU A 395 -3.59 24.38 19.32
N ALA A 396 -3.48 25.00 18.15
CA ALA A 396 -4.37 24.74 17.02
C ALA A 396 -4.27 23.29 16.47
N THR A 397 -3.13 22.64 16.68
CA THR A 397 -2.84 21.29 16.15
C THR A 397 -3.17 20.16 17.13
N ALA A 398 -4.13 20.36 18.02
CA ALA A 398 -4.58 19.33 18.96
C ALA A 398 -4.98 18.03 18.22
N GLY A 399 -4.48 16.89 18.72
CA GLY A 399 -4.77 15.56 18.16
C GLY A 399 -3.95 15.14 16.93
N LEU A 400 -3.11 16.03 16.36
CA LEU A 400 -2.18 15.66 15.28
C LEU A 400 -0.98 14.88 15.82
N VAL A 401 -0.38 14.07 14.95
CA VAL A 401 0.82 13.28 15.28
C VAL A 401 2.09 13.96 14.77
N GLY A 402 3.26 13.48 15.23
CA GLY A 402 4.54 14.09 14.89
C GLY A 402 4.82 14.16 13.38
N SER A 403 4.39 13.16 12.60
CA SER A 403 4.52 13.18 11.13
C SER A 403 3.69 14.30 10.48
N ASP A 404 2.52 14.59 11.02
CA ASP A 404 1.65 15.64 10.50
C ASP A 404 2.24 17.02 10.76
N LEU A 405 2.79 17.22 11.98
CA LEU A 405 3.49 18.45 12.36
C LEU A 405 4.75 18.68 11.50
N ALA A 406 5.52 17.63 11.24
CA ALA A 406 6.68 17.69 10.35
C ALA A 406 6.28 18.04 8.91
N ASN A 407 5.22 17.41 8.40
CA ASN A 407 4.68 17.71 7.08
C ASN A 407 4.18 19.15 6.98
N MET A 408 3.55 19.65 8.02
CA MET A 408 3.05 21.03 8.09
C MET A 408 4.17 22.06 7.98
N ILE A 409 5.26 21.90 8.71
CA ILE A 409 6.45 22.77 8.60
C ILE A 409 7.04 22.72 7.20
N ASN A 410 7.13 21.52 6.59
CA ASN A 410 7.63 21.35 5.24
C ASN A 410 6.72 22.01 4.19
N GLU A 411 5.39 21.83 4.28
CA GLU A 411 4.43 22.47 3.36
C GLU A 411 4.47 24.00 3.49
N ALA A 412 4.62 24.53 4.71
CA ALA A 412 4.78 25.98 4.93
C ALA A 412 6.05 26.51 4.25
N ALA A 413 7.17 25.80 4.37
CA ALA A 413 8.42 26.17 3.69
C ALA A 413 8.26 26.14 2.17
N ILE A 414 7.59 25.11 1.63
CA ILE A 414 7.28 25.00 0.19
C ILE A 414 6.39 26.17 -0.25
N ASN A 415 5.40 26.56 0.56
CA ASN A 415 4.49 27.67 0.26
C ASN A 415 5.22 29.01 0.23
N ALA A 416 6.12 29.26 1.19
CA ALA A 416 6.95 30.44 1.20
C ALA A 416 7.80 30.57 -0.08
N VAL A 417 8.47 29.50 -0.51
CA VAL A 417 9.27 29.46 -1.74
C VAL A 417 8.40 29.68 -2.99
N LYS A 418 7.23 29.05 -3.06
CA LYS A 418 6.28 29.21 -4.17
C LYS A 418 5.82 30.66 -4.32
N ASN A 419 5.69 31.38 -3.20
CA ASN A 419 5.33 32.80 -3.17
C ASN A 419 6.54 33.73 -3.29
N GLY A 420 7.74 33.21 -3.65
CA GLY A 420 8.95 33.99 -3.88
C GLY A 420 9.63 34.50 -2.61
N ARG A 421 9.24 34.01 -1.43
CA ARG A 421 9.80 34.44 -0.15
C ARG A 421 10.93 33.52 0.32
N LYS A 422 11.80 34.04 1.15
CA LYS A 422 12.94 33.30 1.74
C LYS A 422 12.67 32.84 3.16
N PHE A 423 11.63 33.36 3.79
CA PHE A 423 11.25 33.07 5.16
C PHE A 423 9.81 32.60 5.21
N VAL A 424 9.54 31.64 6.08
CA VAL A 424 8.19 31.19 6.43
C VAL A 424 7.57 32.19 7.40
N ASN A 425 6.38 32.64 7.13
CA ASN A 425 5.58 33.47 8.02
C ASN A 425 4.40 32.71 8.60
N GLN A 426 3.65 33.38 9.50
CA GLN A 426 2.48 32.79 10.15
C GLN A 426 1.39 32.36 9.15
N SER A 427 1.21 33.12 8.06
CA SER A 427 0.23 32.79 7.01
C SER A 427 0.57 31.46 6.28
N ASP A 428 1.88 31.18 6.03
CA ASP A 428 2.28 29.93 5.41
C ASP A 428 1.98 28.72 6.30
N LEU A 429 2.20 28.86 7.60
CA LEU A 429 1.88 27.85 8.60
C LEU A 429 0.38 27.61 8.70
N PHE A 430 -0.41 28.67 8.55
CA PHE A 430 -1.86 28.55 8.50
C PHE A 430 -2.34 27.79 7.27
N ASP A 431 -1.82 28.13 6.08
CA ASP A 431 -2.15 27.42 4.85
C ASP A 431 -1.74 25.93 4.92
N ALA A 432 -0.59 25.65 5.53
CA ALA A 432 -0.13 24.28 5.76
C ALA A 432 -1.00 23.54 6.78
N PHE A 433 -1.44 24.21 7.85
CA PHE A 433 -2.39 23.67 8.82
C PHE A 433 -3.71 23.30 8.13
N GLU A 434 -4.29 24.21 7.35
CA GLU A 434 -5.52 23.92 6.61
C GLU A 434 -5.34 22.73 5.65
N LEU A 435 -4.19 22.64 5.00
CA LEU A 435 -3.88 21.53 4.09
C LEU A 435 -3.84 20.18 4.80
N VAL A 436 -3.27 20.14 6.00
CA VAL A 436 -3.05 18.90 6.77
C VAL A 436 -4.28 18.54 7.61
N ALA A 437 -4.90 19.51 8.28
CA ALA A 437 -6.01 19.29 9.21
C ALA A 437 -7.37 19.15 8.50
N VAL A 438 -7.66 20.03 7.53
CA VAL A 438 -8.93 20.02 6.78
C VAL A 438 -8.85 19.14 5.54
N GLY A 439 -7.65 19.00 4.98
CA GLY A 439 -7.40 18.19 3.78
C GLY A 439 -7.64 18.90 2.46
N GLY A 440 -6.71 18.74 1.54
CA GLY A 440 -6.81 19.24 0.17
C GLY A 440 -6.49 20.73 -0.01
N LYS A 441 -6.10 21.08 -1.23
CA LYS A 441 -5.84 22.46 -1.66
C LYS A 441 -7.12 23.11 -2.18
N GLU A 442 -7.21 24.43 -2.10
CA GLU A 442 -8.29 25.19 -2.69
C GLU A 442 -8.39 24.92 -4.19
N LYS A 443 -9.60 24.71 -4.67
CA LYS A 443 -9.89 24.53 -6.10
C LYS A 443 -10.18 25.87 -6.75
N LYS A 444 -9.26 26.36 -7.55
CA LYS A 444 -9.43 27.62 -8.32
C LYS A 444 -10.37 27.47 -9.51
N ASP A 445 -10.58 26.26 -10.03
CA ASP A 445 -11.27 26.01 -11.30
C ASP A 445 -12.71 25.48 -11.12
N ARG A 446 -13.19 25.29 -9.90
CA ARG A 446 -14.54 24.77 -9.66
C ARG A 446 -15.51 25.92 -9.39
N VAL A 447 -16.25 26.31 -10.44
CA VAL A 447 -17.35 27.24 -10.29
C VAL A 447 -18.57 26.47 -9.76
N MET A 448 -18.92 26.70 -8.48
CA MET A 448 -20.22 26.28 -7.96
C MET A 448 -21.31 27.14 -8.58
N SER A 449 -22.48 26.57 -8.82
CA SER A 449 -23.64 27.35 -9.20
C SER A 449 -24.05 28.30 -8.05
N ASP A 450 -24.62 29.44 -8.37
CA ASP A 450 -25.10 30.40 -7.34
C ASP A 450 -26.06 29.74 -6.34
N LYS A 451 -26.86 28.80 -6.82
CA LYS A 451 -27.77 28.03 -5.97
C LYS A 451 -26.98 27.17 -4.96
N GLU A 452 -25.94 26.47 -5.42
CA GLU A 452 -25.10 25.64 -4.53
C GLU A 452 -24.30 26.50 -3.55
N ARG A 453 -23.70 27.60 -4.01
CA ARG A 453 -23.01 28.56 -3.15
C ARG A 453 -23.92 29.04 -2.02
N LYS A 454 -25.17 29.40 -2.35
CA LYS A 454 -26.14 29.84 -1.34
C LYS A 454 -26.49 28.73 -0.34
N ILE A 455 -26.69 27.48 -0.81
CA ILE A 455 -26.96 26.36 0.08
C ILE A 455 -25.79 26.11 1.01
N VAL A 456 -24.56 26.08 0.49
CA VAL A 456 -23.34 25.86 1.29
C VAL A 456 -23.15 26.99 2.30
N SER A 457 -23.40 28.27 1.94
CA SER A 457 -23.31 29.39 2.88
C SER A 457 -24.23 29.20 4.08
N TYR A 458 -25.48 28.83 3.85
CA TYR A 458 -26.41 28.57 4.95
C TYR A 458 -26.03 27.34 5.78
N HIS A 459 -25.48 26.30 5.14
CA HIS A 459 -24.99 25.09 5.79
C HIS A 459 -23.86 25.42 6.78
N GLU A 460 -22.81 26.10 6.31
CA GLU A 460 -21.65 26.45 7.13
C GLU A 460 -21.99 27.47 8.22
N VAL A 461 -22.80 28.47 7.90
CA VAL A 461 -23.28 29.43 8.92
C VAL A 461 -24.20 28.74 9.93
N GLY A 462 -24.94 27.72 9.51
CA GLY A 462 -25.74 26.88 10.42
C GLY A 462 -24.87 26.26 11.52
N HIS A 463 -23.75 25.65 11.15
CA HIS A 463 -22.75 25.10 12.10
C HIS A 463 -22.21 26.21 13.02
N ALA A 464 -21.74 27.31 12.47
CA ALA A 464 -21.17 28.42 13.24
C ALA A 464 -22.19 29.04 14.22
N MET A 465 -23.40 29.26 13.76
CA MET A 465 -24.48 29.83 14.57
C MET A 465 -24.84 28.95 15.76
N VAL A 466 -25.07 27.66 15.55
CA VAL A 466 -25.41 26.72 16.62
C VAL A 466 -24.24 26.59 17.59
N THR A 467 -23.00 26.62 17.11
CA THR A 467 -21.83 26.71 17.97
C THR A 467 -21.85 27.94 18.87
N ALA A 468 -22.08 29.12 18.31
CA ALA A 468 -22.09 30.38 19.07
C ALA A 468 -23.30 30.51 20.05
N LEU A 469 -24.40 29.81 19.77
CA LEU A 469 -25.60 29.85 20.61
C LEU A 469 -25.53 28.86 21.80
N GLN A 470 -24.63 27.86 21.73
CA GLN A 470 -24.44 26.89 22.81
C GLN A 470 -23.30 27.31 23.74
N LYS A 471 -23.32 26.77 25.01
CA LYS A 471 -22.32 27.14 26.03
C LYS A 471 -21.09 26.22 26.07
N ASN A 472 -21.19 25.00 25.56
CA ASN A 472 -20.19 23.96 25.76
C ASN A 472 -19.57 23.56 24.40
N THR A 473 -19.24 24.56 23.59
CA THR A 473 -18.69 24.39 22.23
C THR A 473 -17.33 25.06 22.12
N GLU A 474 -16.56 24.61 21.14
CA GLU A 474 -15.28 25.22 20.78
C GLU A 474 -15.53 26.47 19.93
N PRO A 475 -14.75 27.57 20.07
CA PRO A 475 -14.97 28.78 19.29
C PRO A 475 -14.77 28.59 17.82
N VAL A 476 -15.58 29.28 17.00
CA VAL A 476 -15.45 29.34 15.56
C VAL A 476 -14.24 30.20 15.20
N GLN A 477 -13.34 29.66 14.38
CA GLN A 477 -12.13 30.36 13.93
C GLN A 477 -12.24 30.85 12.50
N LYS A 478 -12.89 30.09 11.63
CA LYS A 478 -13.06 30.42 10.22
C LYS A 478 -14.28 29.72 9.65
N ILE A 479 -14.99 30.41 8.77
CA ILE A 479 -16.09 29.87 7.97
C ILE A 479 -15.76 30.14 6.50
N THR A 480 -15.81 29.14 5.63
CA THR A 480 -15.53 29.34 4.20
C THR A 480 -16.41 28.45 3.33
N ILE A 481 -16.76 28.96 2.16
CA ILE A 481 -17.45 28.23 1.09
C ILE A 481 -16.54 27.97 -0.10
N VAL A 482 -15.22 28.16 0.04
CA VAL A 482 -14.24 27.87 -1.01
C VAL A 482 -14.01 26.37 -1.11
N PRO A 483 -14.32 25.74 -2.28
CA PRO A 483 -14.21 24.29 -2.44
C PRO A 483 -12.76 23.79 -2.35
N ARG A 484 -12.58 22.57 -1.79
CA ARG A 484 -11.27 21.91 -1.70
C ARG A 484 -11.15 20.65 -2.55
N THR A 485 -9.91 20.21 -2.77
CA THR A 485 -9.61 19.07 -3.66
C THR A 485 -10.13 17.73 -3.17
N MET A 486 -10.33 17.54 -1.87
CA MET A 486 -10.87 16.31 -1.28
C MET A 486 -12.39 16.24 -1.20
N GLY A 487 -13.09 17.18 -1.83
CA GLY A 487 -14.54 17.11 -2.00
C GLY A 487 -15.36 17.99 -1.06
N ALA A 488 -14.77 18.61 -0.06
CA ALA A 488 -15.43 19.61 0.77
C ALA A 488 -15.80 20.82 -0.09
N LEU A 489 -17.05 21.26 0.03
CA LEU A 489 -17.59 22.45 -0.67
C LEU A 489 -17.45 23.71 0.17
N GLY A 490 -17.36 23.56 1.46
CA GLY A 490 -17.10 24.56 2.49
C GLY A 490 -16.65 23.87 3.76
N TYR A 491 -16.33 24.62 4.80
CA TYR A 491 -16.11 24.10 6.15
C TYR A 491 -16.16 25.24 7.18
N THR A 492 -16.57 24.87 8.38
CA THR A 492 -16.50 25.71 9.57
C THR A 492 -15.42 25.16 10.50
N LEU A 493 -14.34 25.90 10.70
CA LEU A 493 -13.23 25.51 11.53
C LEU A 493 -13.47 25.94 12.98
N GLN A 494 -13.35 24.97 13.87
CA GLN A 494 -13.42 25.16 15.31
C GLN A 494 -12.14 24.63 15.94
N THR A 495 -11.56 25.34 16.90
CA THR A 495 -10.37 24.86 17.62
C THR A 495 -10.58 25.05 19.12
N PRO A 496 -10.12 24.08 19.94
CA PRO A 496 -10.21 24.20 21.37
C PRO A 496 -9.32 25.35 21.89
N GLU A 497 -9.80 26.08 22.87
CA GLU A 497 -9.01 27.10 23.61
C GLU A 497 -8.03 26.43 24.57
N GLU A 498 -8.36 25.25 25.08
CA GLU A 498 -7.57 24.47 26.03
C GLU A 498 -7.55 23.00 25.65
N GLU A 499 -6.48 22.30 26.01
CA GLU A 499 -6.38 20.85 25.80
C GLU A 499 -7.27 20.12 26.82
N LYS A 500 -8.31 19.42 26.33
CA LYS A 500 -9.27 18.69 27.17
C LYS A 500 -9.12 17.18 26.95
N TYR A 501 -8.94 16.45 28.05
CA TYR A 501 -8.87 14.96 28.02
C TYR A 501 -10.21 14.29 28.37
N LEU A 502 -11.14 15.01 28.98
CA LEU A 502 -12.45 14.49 29.34
C LEU A 502 -13.53 15.34 28.69
N GLN A 503 -14.55 14.68 28.14
CA GLN A 503 -15.74 15.32 27.59
C GLN A 503 -16.96 14.90 28.39
N THR A 504 -17.78 15.88 28.77
CA THR A 504 -19.04 15.64 29.47
C THR A 504 -20.15 15.22 28.51
N LYS A 505 -21.26 14.66 29.06
CA LYS A 505 -22.45 14.33 28.26
C LYS A 505 -22.98 15.55 27.51
N ASP A 506 -22.99 16.73 28.18
CA ASP A 506 -23.53 17.96 27.59
C ASP A 506 -22.63 18.51 26.47
N GLU A 507 -21.31 18.41 26.59
CA GLU A 507 -20.36 18.78 25.52
C GLU A 507 -20.53 17.87 24.28
N LEU A 508 -20.70 16.56 24.48
CA LEU A 508 -20.92 15.62 23.37
C LEU A 508 -22.27 15.87 22.70
N LEU A 509 -23.34 16.18 23.47
CA LEU A 509 -24.64 16.53 22.89
C LEU A 509 -24.57 17.86 22.12
N ALA A 510 -23.88 18.87 22.67
CA ALA A 510 -23.65 20.12 21.96
C ALA A 510 -22.91 19.92 20.64
N LYS A 511 -21.90 19.03 20.63
CA LYS A 511 -21.15 18.68 19.42
C LYS A 511 -22.02 17.97 18.37
N ILE A 512 -22.87 17.02 18.80
CA ILE A 512 -23.84 16.38 17.90
C ILE A 512 -24.81 17.41 17.33
N THR A 513 -25.31 18.34 18.16
CA THR A 513 -26.22 19.40 17.73
C THR A 513 -25.55 20.31 16.70
N THR A 514 -24.28 20.64 16.89
CA THR A 514 -23.49 21.41 15.93
C THR A 514 -23.37 20.66 14.59
N TYR A 515 -23.07 19.35 14.59
CA TYR A 515 -23.03 18.56 13.34
C TYR A 515 -24.38 18.51 12.63
N MET A 516 -25.49 18.47 13.36
CA MET A 516 -26.83 18.48 12.74
C MET A 516 -27.24 19.83 12.19
N ALA A 517 -26.56 20.90 12.56
CA ALA A 517 -26.96 22.28 12.27
C ALA A 517 -26.89 22.64 10.79
N GLY A 518 -25.90 22.14 10.04
CA GLY A 518 -25.81 22.34 8.59
C GLY A 518 -27.05 21.81 7.87
N ARG A 519 -27.46 20.57 8.16
CA ARG A 519 -28.69 19.97 7.66
C ARG A 519 -29.93 20.72 8.12
N ALA A 520 -29.97 21.15 9.37
CA ALA A 520 -31.09 21.92 9.92
C ALA A 520 -31.26 23.26 9.18
N ALA A 521 -30.18 23.96 8.88
CA ALA A 521 -30.19 25.19 8.11
C ALA A 521 -30.71 24.98 6.67
N GLU A 522 -30.22 23.92 5.97
CA GLU A 522 -30.71 23.58 4.63
C GLU A 522 -32.23 23.36 4.62
N VAL A 523 -32.74 22.55 5.54
CA VAL A 523 -34.18 22.22 5.60
C VAL A 523 -35.00 23.44 5.99
N LEU A 524 -34.54 24.23 6.96
CA LEU A 524 -35.25 25.42 7.44
C LEU A 524 -35.38 26.48 6.33
N VAL A 525 -34.34 26.66 5.51
CA VAL A 525 -34.29 27.74 4.52
C VAL A 525 -34.83 27.31 3.17
N PHE A 526 -34.40 26.16 2.66
CA PHE A 526 -34.68 25.70 1.30
C PHE A 526 -35.74 24.59 1.24
N GLN A 527 -36.24 24.12 2.37
CA GLN A 527 -37.17 22.99 2.47
C GLN A 527 -36.67 21.74 1.69
N SER A 528 -35.37 21.58 1.61
CA SER A 528 -34.69 20.53 0.86
C SER A 528 -33.47 20.05 1.62
N ALA A 529 -33.13 18.78 1.43
CA ALA A 529 -31.97 18.15 2.01
C ALA A 529 -30.96 17.82 0.91
N THR A 530 -29.68 18.16 1.10
CA THR A 530 -28.63 17.84 0.13
C THR A 530 -27.73 16.68 0.60
N SER A 531 -26.87 16.18 -0.25
CA SER A 531 -25.87 15.19 0.14
C SER A 531 -24.67 15.79 0.91
N GLY A 532 -24.62 17.13 1.06
CA GLY A 532 -23.50 17.83 1.72
C GLY A 532 -23.29 17.42 3.17
N ALA A 533 -24.36 17.20 3.92
CA ALA A 533 -24.31 16.81 5.33
C ALA A 533 -23.92 15.34 5.60
N ALA A 534 -23.44 14.59 4.62
CA ALA A 534 -23.17 13.15 4.80
C ALA A 534 -22.08 12.90 5.87
N ASN A 535 -20.98 13.66 5.84
CA ASN A 535 -19.90 13.53 6.81
C ASN A 535 -20.35 13.95 8.22
N ASP A 536 -21.14 15.01 8.34
CA ASP A 536 -21.65 15.49 9.64
C ASP A 536 -22.55 14.45 10.30
N ILE A 537 -23.42 13.82 9.52
CA ILE A 537 -24.29 12.74 9.99
C ILE A 537 -23.45 11.52 10.42
N GLU A 538 -22.39 11.19 9.71
CA GLU A 538 -21.47 10.11 10.08
C GLU A 538 -20.79 10.39 11.42
N GLN A 539 -20.22 11.60 11.60
CA GLN A 539 -19.56 12.02 12.83
C GLN A 539 -20.54 12.07 14.02
N ALA A 540 -21.70 12.65 13.82
CA ALA A 540 -22.75 12.69 14.85
C ALA A 540 -23.20 11.29 15.28
N THR A 541 -23.36 10.39 14.31
CA THR A 541 -23.75 8.99 14.58
C THR A 541 -22.64 8.25 15.35
N ALA A 542 -21.38 8.46 14.99
CA ALA A 542 -20.25 7.86 15.69
C ALA A 542 -20.17 8.30 17.15
N ILE A 543 -20.32 9.60 17.43
CA ILE A 543 -20.34 10.14 18.79
C ILE A 543 -21.54 9.61 19.58
N ALA A 544 -22.75 9.68 19.04
CA ALA A 544 -23.95 9.20 19.69
C ALA A 544 -23.85 7.69 20.02
N ARG A 545 -23.30 6.91 19.11
CA ARG A 545 -23.05 5.48 19.32
C ARG A 545 -22.04 5.24 20.45
N ALA A 546 -20.94 6.00 20.50
CA ALA A 546 -19.95 5.91 21.57
C ALA A 546 -20.54 6.28 22.94
N MET A 547 -21.37 7.32 22.99
CA MET A 547 -22.09 7.71 24.23
C MET A 547 -22.93 6.56 24.79
N VAL A 548 -23.65 5.85 23.90
CA VAL A 548 -24.53 4.73 24.30
C VAL A 548 -23.74 3.48 24.64
N THR A 549 -22.72 3.14 23.83
CA THR A 549 -22.10 1.81 23.90
C THR A 549 -20.82 1.72 24.71
N GLN A 550 -20.09 2.86 24.85
CA GLN A 550 -18.75 2.90 25.46
C GLN A 550 -18.70 3.75 26.72
N TYR A 551 -19.35 4.93 26.73
CA TYR A 551 -19.19 5.91 27.82
C TYR A 551 -20.23 5.76 28.90
N GLY A 552 -21.26 4.90 28.73
CA GLY A 552 -22.32 4.73 29.73
C GLY A 552 -23.17 5.97 29.94
N MET A 553 -23.35 6.82 28.91
CA MET A 553 -24.06 8.08 28.96
C MET A 553 -25.54 7.98 28.54
N SER A 554 -26.04 6.78 28.27
CA SER A 554 -27.46 6.53 27.97
C SER A 554 -28.23 6.27 29.25
N ASP A 555 -29.38 6.93 29.42
CA ASP A 555 -30.27 6.70 30.56
C ASP A 555 -30.92 5.31 30.51
N LYS A 556 -31.03 4.73 29.32
CA LYS A 556 -31.63 3.42 29.10
C LYS A 556 -30.72 2.25 29.45
N PHE A 557 -29.45 2.34 29.10
CA PHE A 557 -28.46 1.26 29.29
C PHE A 557 -27.55 1.51 30.51
N GLY A 558 -27.57 2.71 31.07
CA GLY A 558 -26.76 3.08 32.24
C GLY A 558 -25.27 2.85 31.99
N MET A 559 -24.59 2.26 32.97
CA MET A 559 -23.13 2.04 32.95
C MET A 559 -22.75 0.67 32.30
N MET A 560 -23.53 0.17 31.37
CA MET A 560 -23.25 -1.09 30.70
C MET A 560 -22.31 -0.85 29.52
N CYS A 561 -21.19 -1.57 29.47
CA CYS A 561 -20.31 -1.59 28.30
C CYS A 561 -20.91 -2.53 27.24
N LEU A 562 -21.26 -1.99 26.09
CA LEU A 562 -21.97 -2.70 25.01
C LEU A 562 -21.08 -2.88 23.77
N ALA A 563 -19.91 -2.26 23.73
CA ALA A 563 -18.95 -2.41 22.65
C ALA A 563 -17.52 -2.40 23.18
N THR A 564 -16.65 -3.17 22.52
CA THR A 564 -15.21 -3.15 22.76
C THR A 564 -14.49 -2.55 21.56
N VAL A 565 -13.48 -1.71 21.82
CA VAL A 565 -12.65 -1.15 20.78
C VAL A 565 -11.75 -2.26 20.20
N GLU A 566 -11.89 -2.52 18.91
CA GLU A 566 -11.12 -3.55 18.21
C GLU A 566 -9.76 -3.04 17.72
N ASN A 567 -9.67 -1.75 17.35
CA ASN A 567 -8.48 -1.11 16.79
C ASN A 567 -8.21 0.22 17.47
N GLN A 568 -7.63 0.19 18.65
CA GLN A 568 -7.44 1.38 19.50
C GLN A 568 -6.63 2.51 18.83
N TYR A 569 -5.67 2.19 17.96
CA TYR A 569 -4.73 3.16 17.40
C TYR A 569 -4.91 3.46 15.91
N LEU A 570 -5.86 2.81 15.21
CA LEU A 570 -6.07 3.03 13.79
C LEU A 570 -7.38 3.78 13.51
N ASP A 571 -8.50 3.14 13.73
CA ASP A 571 -9.81 3.65 13.33
C ASP A 571 -10.84 3.67 14.47
N ASN A 572 -10.42 3.33 15.66
CA ASN A 572 -11.26 3.30 16.88
C ASN A 572 -12.58 2.50 16.70
N ARG A 573 -12.61 1.55 15.76
CA ARG A 573 -13.81 0.75 15.51
C ARG A 573 -14.15 -0.09 16.72
N ALA A 574 -15.39 0.06 17.17
CA ALA A 574 -15.93 -0.70 18.28
C ALA A 574 -16.82 -1.82 17.76
N GLY A 575 -16.49 -3.05 18.12
CA GLY A 575 -17.33 -4.21 17.91
C GLY A 575 -18.38 -4.34 19.01
N LEU A 576 -19.66 -4.55 18.65
CA LEU A 576 -20.72 -4.80 19.61
C LEU A 576 -20.52 -6.16 20.30
N ILE A 577 -20.67 -6.19 21.63
CA ILE A 577 -20.58 -7.39 22.47
C ILE A 577 -21.93 -7.76 23.12
N CYS A 578 -23.03 -7.37 22.50
CA CYS A 578 -24.38 -7.59 22.98
C CYS A 578 -25.20 -8.46 22.00
N GLY A 579 -26.34 -8.99 22.45
CA GLY A 579 -27.27 -9.73 21.61
C GLY A 579 -28.02 -8.83 20.61
N GLU A 580 -28.61 -9.44 19.58
CA GLU A 580 -29.30 -8.73 18.48
C GLU A 580 -30.43 -7.82 18.96
N ASP A 581 -31.22 -8.24 19.93
CA ASP A 581 -32.29 -7.40 20.51
C ASP A 581 -31.74 -6.14 21.18
N THR A 582 -30.59 -6.24 21.85
CA THR A 582 -29.92 -5.09 22.46
C THR A 582 -29.33 -4.18 21.40
N ALA A 583 -28.72 -4.73 20.34
CA ALA A 583 -28.21 -3.98 19.20
C ALA A 583 -29.34 -3.15 18.53
N ALA A 584 -30.50 -3.74 18.30
CA ALA A 584 -31.65 -3.02 17.77
C ALA A 584 -32.15 -1.89 18.70
N GLN A 585 -32.00 -2.07 20.02
CA GLN A 585 -32.33 -1.02 20.99
C GLN A 585 -31.27 0.08 21.05
N ILE A 586 -29.99 -0.24 20.84
CA ILE A 586 -28.91 0.74 20.69
C ILE A 586 -29.19 1.64 19.50
N ASP A 587 -29.55 1.07 18.34
CA ASP A 587 -29.84 1.85 17.15
C ASP A 587 -31.02 2.81 17.34
N LYS A 588 -32.07 2.39 18.09
CA LYS A 588 -33.19 3.27 18.44
C LYS A 588 -32.76 4.43 19.35
N GLU A 589 -31.89 4.14 20.33
CA GLU A 589 -31.39 5.14 21.25
C GLU A 589 -30.49 6.16 20.54
N VAL A 590 -29.57 5.68 19.70
CA VAL A 590 -28.71 6.54 18.84
C VAL A 590 -29.57 7.43 17.95
N LEU A 591 -30.58 6.89 17.30
CA LEU A 591 -31.52 7.67 16.48
C LEU A 591 -32.27 8.71 17.31
N ALA A 592 -32.68 8.39 18.54
CA ALA A 592 -33.35 9.33 19.44
C ALA A 592 -32.44 10.51 19.82
N ILE A 593 -31.15 10.25 20.10
CA ILE A 593 -30.16 11.28 20.41
C ILE A 593 -29.97 12.20 19.20
N ILE A 594 -29.81 11.63 17.99
CA ILE A 594 -29.61 12.41 16.77
C ILE A 594 -30.83 13.28 16.46
N ASN A 595 -32.03 12.70 16.55
CA ASN A 595 -33.27 13.46 16.32
C ASN A 595 -33.44 14.60 17.33
N HIS A 596 -33.17 14.35 18.60
CA HIS A 596 -33.23 15.39 19.63
C HIS A 596 -32.24 16.54 19.34
N ALA A 597 -31.00 16.20 18.96
CA ALA A 597 -29.99 17.17 18.57
C ALA A 597 -30.38 17.97 17.30
N TYR A 598 -30.98 17.29 16.33
CA TYR A 598 -31.49 17.93 15.11
C TYR A 598 -32.66 18.89 15.43
N ASP A 599 -33.62 18.46 16.26
CA ASP A 599 -34.75 19.29 16.67
C ASP A 599 -34.27 20.54 17.46
N GLU A 600 -33.26 20.39 18.31
CA GLU A 600 -32.61 21.48 19.02
C GLU A 600 -31.90 22.45 18.07
N ALA A 601 -31.17 21.93 17.06
CA ALA A 601 -30.56 22.78 16.02
C ALA A 601 -31.60 23.57 15.23
N ILE A 602 -32.72 22.93 14.82
CA ILE A 602 -33.85 23.61 14.15
C ILE A 602 -34.44 24.72 15.07
N ARG A 603 -34.62 24.42 16.33
CA ARG A 603 -35.13 25.39 17.30
C ARG A 603 -34.23 26.62 17.40
N LEU A 604 -32.93 26.40 17.65
CA LEU A 604 -31.93 27.47 17.78
C LEU A 604 -31.85 28.33 16.51
N LEU A 605 -31.85 27.73 15.34
CA LEU A 605 -31.79 28.44 14.05
C LEU A 605 -33.11 29.18 13.75
N THR A 606 -34.27 28.62 14.11
CA THR A 606 -35.57 29.25 13.89
C THR A 606 -35.72 30.51 14.78
N GLU A 607 -35.32 30.43 16.06
CA GLU A 607 -35.36 31.56 16.98
C GLU A 607 -34.40 32.69 16.57
N ASN A 608 -33.37 32.38 15.75
CA ASN A 608 -32.37 33.33 15.30
C ASN A 608 -32.32 33.47 13.76
N ARG A 609 -33.45 33.30 13.11
CA ARG A 609 -33.54 33.27 11.66
C ARG A 609 -33.00 34.51 10.95
N GLU A 610 -33.28 35.70 11.47
CA GLU A 610 -32.81 36.97 10.89
C GLU A 610 -31.29 37.08 10.92
N VAL A 611 -30.66 36.61 12.03
CA VAL A 611 -29.20 36.58 12.16
C VAL A 611 -28.58 35.58 11.21
N LEU A 612 -29.19 34.38 11.06
CA LEU A 612 -28.77 33.36 10.11
C LEU A 612 -28.77 33.87 8.65
N ASP A 613 -29.87 34.52 8.26
CA ASP A 613 -30.03 35.06 6.90
C ASP A 613 -28.98 36.12 6.61
N HIS A 614 -28.72 37.02 7.57
CA HIS A 614 -27.76 38.13 7.42
C HIS A 614 -26.31 37.61 7.29
N ILE A 615 -25.91 36.70 8.19
CA ILE A 615 -24.52 36.14 8.15
C ILE A 615 -24.32 35.26 6.94
N ALA A 616 -25.32 34.45 6.54
CA ALA A 616 -25.23 33.63 5.37
C ALA A 616 -25.10 34.42 4.06
N GLU A 617 -25.78 35.56 3.98
CA GLU A 617 -25.69 36.50 2.84
C GLU A 617 -24.32 37.20 2.83
N TYR A 618 -23.80 37.58 3.98
CA TYR A 618 -22.44 38.13 4.13
C TYR A 618 -21.38 37.11 3.72
N LEU A 619 -21.48 35.84 4.15
CA LEU A 619 -20.58 34.75 3.74
C LEU A 619 -20.67 34.45 2.23
N TYR A 620 -21.88 34.52 1.66
CA TYR A 620 -22.07 34.33 0.23
C TYR A 620 -21.32 35.38 -0.62
N GLU A 621 -21.27 36.63 -0.15
CA GLU A 621 -20.58 37.74 -0.82
C GLU A 621 -19.07 37.68 -0.65
N HIS A 622 -18.58 37.37 0.55
CA HIS A 622 -17.16 37.41 0.92
C HIS A 622 -16.43 36.08 0.79
N GLU A 623 -17.15 34.97 0.59
CA GLU A 623 -16.66 33.58 0.45
C GLU A 623 -15.94 33.01 1.70
N THR A 624 -15.35 33.85 2.52
CA THR A 624 -14.64 33.46 3.76
C THR A 624 -14.86 34.54 4.81
N ILE A 625 -15.12 34.11 6.05
CA ILE A 625 -15.29 34.98 7.22
C ILE A 625 -14.43 34.44 8.36
N THR A 626 -13.69 35.33 9.03
CA THR A 626 -12.94 34.97 10.23
C THR A 626 -13.88 34.80 11.42
N GLY A 627 -13.44 34.03 12.44
CA GLY A 627 -14.21 33.85 13.67
C GLY A 627 -14.50 35.17 14.38
N LYS A 628 -13.56 36.13 14.33
CA LYS A 628 -13.71 37.46 14.92
C LYS A 628 -14.77 38.30 14.20
N GLU A 629 -14.74 38.32 12.87
CA GLU A 629 -15.77 39.00 12.07
C GLU A 629 -17.13 38.35 12.27
N PHE A 630 -17.19 37.01 12.25
CA PHE A 630 -18.44 36.29 12.55
C PHE A 630 -18.99 36.67 13.93
N MET A 631 -18.19 36.64 14.98
CA MET A 631 -18.63 36.96 16.31
C MET A 631 -19.00 38.44 16.49
N LYS A 632 -18.33 39.34 15.79
CA LYS A 632 -18.65 40.76 15.73
C LYS A 632 -20.06 40.97 15.14
N ILE A 633 -20.31 40.46 13.95
CA ILE A 633 -21.62 40.54 13.25
C ILE A 633 -22.72 39.90 14.13
N PHE A 634 -22.40 38.71 14.69
CA PHE A 634 -23.32 37.97 15.55
C PHE A 634 -23.71 38.77 16.79
N ARG A 635 -22.73 39.38 17.50
CA ARG A 635 -22.97 40.20 18.70
C ARG A 635 -23.73 41.47 18.36
N GLU A 636 -23.37 42.17 17.30
CA GLU A 636 -24.07 43.37 16.84
C GLU A 636 -25.55 43.10 16.57
N LEU A 637 -25.89 42.04 15.82
CA LEU A 637 -27.25 41.67 15.51
C LEU A 637 -28.06 41.20 16.72
N LYS A 638 -27.38 40.59 17.71
CA LYS A 638 -28.01 40.15 18.98
C LYS A 638 -28.05 41.23 20.06
N GLY A 639 -27.40 42.39 19.85
CA GLY A 639 -27.28 43.44 20.85
C GLY A 639 -26.46 43.02 22.07
N ILE A 640 -25.48 42.11 21.91
CA ILE A 640 -24.58 41.64 22.95
C ILE A 640 -23.36 42.57 22.97
N PRO A 641 -22.99 43.19 24.13
CA PRO A 641 -21.82 44.05 24.18
C PRO A 641 -20.52 43.24 23.93
N GLU A 642 -19.54 43.91 23.35
CA GLU A 642 -18.20 43.30 23.21
C GLU A 642 -17.58 43.08 24.61
N PRO A 643 -16.95 41.96 24.87
CA PRO A 643 -16.24 41.72 26.12
C PRO A 643 -15.05 42.67 26.25
N GLU A 644 -14.88 43.27 27.43
CA GLU A 644 -13.78 44.22 27.68
C GLU A 644 -12.38 43.59 27.73
N ASP A 645 -12.28 42.26 27.80
CA ASP A 645 -11.04 41.50 28.05
C ASP A 645 -10.44 40.77 26.82
N GLU A 646 -11.01 40.85 25.62
CA GLU A 646 -10.48 40.16 24.42
C GLU A 646 -9.20 40.80 23.84
N ALA A 647 -8.60 41.79 24.48
CA ALA A 647 -7.47 42.55 23.93
C ALA A 647 -6.07 41.90 24.11
N GLU A 648 -5.91 40.76 24.82
CA GLU A 648 -4.59 40.35 25.28
C GLU A 648 -3.93 39.14 24.58
N LYS A 649 -4.62 38.31 23.83
CA LYS A 649 -3.95 37.25 23.06
C LYS A 649 -4.61 37.04 21.72
N LYS A 650 -3.92 37.46 20.64
CA LYS A 650 -4.33 37.15 19.30
C LYS A 650 -4.26 35.64 19.08
N THR A 651 -5.31 35.06 18.50
CA THR A 651 -5.31 33.63 18.13
C THR A 651 -4.35 33.37 16.97
N PHE A 652 -3.94 32.11 16.77
CA PHE A 652 -3.12 31.69 15.64
C PHE A 652 -3.67 32.19 14.29
N PHE A 653 -5.00 32.18 14.17
CA PHE A 653 -5.71 32.59 12.95
C PHE A 653 -5.68 34.10 12.73
N GLU A 654 -5.81 34.89 13.78
CA GLU A 654 -5.71 36.36 13.72
C GLU A 654 -4.30 36.82 13.34
N GLN A 655 -3.29 36.19 13.91
CA GLN A 655 -1.87 36.42 13.55
C GLN A 655 -1.58 36.08 12.07
N ALA A 656 -2.18 34.97 11.56
CA ALA A 656 -2.04 34.58 10.17
C ALA A 656 -2.71 35.57 9.22
N GLU A 657 -3.84 36.15 9.60
CA GLU A 657 -4.58 37.11 8.80
C GLU A 657 -3.87 38.47 8.74
N GLU A 658 -3.36 38.94 9.86
CA GLU A 658 -2.52 40.13 9.92
C GLU A 658 -1.27 39.95 9.03
N ALA A 659 -0.60 38.82 9.11
CA ALA A 659 0.55 38.52 8.25
C ALA A 659 0.18 38.49 6.74
N ARG A 660 -1.06 38.11 6.40
CA ARG A 660 -1.56 38.20 5.00
C ARG A 660 -1.81 39.64 4.59
N GLN A 661 -2.46 40.44 5.42
CA GLN A 661 -2.73 41.85 5.14
C GLN A 661 -1.44 42.65 4.96
N GLU A 662 -0.45 42.44 5.80
CA GLU A 662 0.87 43.06 5.67
C GLU A 662 1.58 42.69 4.36
N LEU A 663 1.41 41.42 3.90
CA LEU A 663 1.95 40.98 2.62
C LEU A 663 1.25 41.61 1.41
N GLU A 664 -0.05 41.83 1.49
CA GLU A 664 -0.83 42.49 0.43
C GLU A 664 -0.53 43.98 0.38
N GLU A 665 -0.45 44.66 1.51
CA GLU A 665 -0.03 46.06 1.61
C GLU A 665 1.42 46.28 1.12
N GLY A 666 2.30 45.34 1.49
CA GLY A 666 3.69 45.35 0.98
C GLY A 666 3.82 45.17 -0.53
N LYS A 667 2.95 44.37 -1.14
CA LYS A 667 2.84 44.18 -2.59
C LYS A 667 2.33 45.43 -3.28
N THR A 668 1.26 46.03 -2.76
CA THR A 668 0.66 47.24 -3.28
C THR A 668 1.62 48.44 -3.17
N ALA A 669 2.40 48.52 -2.10
CA ALA A 669 3.43 49.53 -1.92
C ALA A 669 4.60 49.33 -2.90
N ALA A 670 5.04 48.10 -3.14
CA ALA A 670 6.08 47.76 -4.10
C ALA A 670 5.64 47.96 -5.57
N GLU A 671 4.39 47.69 -5.87
CA GLU A 671 3.79 47.94 -7.18
C GLU A 671 3.64 49.46 -7.46
N SER A 672 3.23 50.24 -6.46
CA SER A 672 3.19 51.71 -6.58
C SER A 672 4.59 52.34 -6.74
N GLN A 673 5.59 51.89 -6.00
CA GLN A 673 6.97 52.33 -6.19
C GLN A 673 7.55 51.96 -7.57
N ASN A 674 7.24 50.76 -8.09
CA ASN A 674 7.64 50.37 -9.45
C ASN A 674 6.92 51.23 -10.53
N MET A 675 5.67 51.61 -10.28
CA MET A 675 4.89 52.45 -11.19
C MET A 675 5.41 53.89 -11.18
N ASP A 676 5.79 54.43 -10.03
CA ASP A 676 6.42 55.72 -9.89
C ASP A 676 7.83 55.75 -10.53
N ASP A 677 8.60 54.70 -10.39
CA ASP A 677 9.90 54.55 -11.06
C ASP A 677 9.80 54.44 -12.60
N VAL A 678 8.74 53.78 -13.10
CA VAL A 678 8.43 53.68 -14.53
C VAL A 678 7.93 55.03 -15.06
N LEU A 679 7.13 55.78 -14.30
CA LEU A 679 6.66 57.09 -14.65
C LEU A 679 7.80 58.11 -14.64
N LEU A 680 8.72 58.06 -13.67
CA LEU A 680 9.90 58.88 -13.60
C LEU A 680 10.89 58.62 -14.75
N ARG A 681 11.06 57.39 -15.18
CA ARG A 681 11.87 57.05 -16.38
C ARG A 681 11.22 57.56 -17.67
N ASN A 682 9.90 57.41 -17.83
CA ASN A 682 9.18 57.91 -18.99
C ASN A 682 9.16 59.47 -19.08
N THR A 683 9.24 60.19 -17.96
CA THR A 683 9.33 61.63 -17.94
C THR A 683 10.77 62.15 -18.28
N GLN A 684 11.80 61.40 -17.92
CA GLN A 684 13.16 61.71 -18.28
C GLN A 684 13.49 61.48 -19.78
N ASP A 685 12.89 60.46 -20.38
CA ASP A 685 13.03 60.16 -21.83
C ASP A 685 12.27 61.17 -22.72
N HIS A 686 11.34 61.96 -22.17
CA HIS A 686 10.64 63.03 -22.88
C HIS A 686 11.30 64.42 -22.78
N GLU A 687 12.25 64.63 -21.88
CA GLU A 687 13.03 65.86 -21.76
C GLU A 687 14.35 65.81 -22.55
N GLU A 688 14.75 64.64 -23.08
CA GLU A 688 15.97 64.50 -23.93
C GLU A 688 15.67 64.36 -25.44
N GLN A 689 14.39 64.56 -25.89
CA GLN A 689 14.03 64.71 -27.29
C GLN A 689 13.53 66.17 -27.55
#